data_e5b8579fdfbeb7fa3b29bafbae19baf1
#
_entry.id   e5b8579fdfbeb7fa3b29bafbae19baf1
#
_cell.length_a   1.000
_cell.length_b   1.000
_cell.length_c   1.000
_cell.angle_alpha   90.00
_cell.angle_beta   90.00
_cell.angle_gamma   90.00
#
_symmetry.space_group_name_H-M   'P 1'
#
loop_
_entity.id
_entity.type
_entity.pdbx_description
1 polymer ?
#
loop_
_entity_poly.entity_id
_entity_poly.type
_entity_poly.pdbx_seq_one_letter_code
_entity_poly.pdbx_strand_id
1 'polypeptide(L)'
;MAKFKRNLITTALPYANGPVHIGHLAGVYVPADIYVRYLRQKGEEVVFIGGSDEHGVPITIKAQKEGVTPQDIVDRYHQIIKDSFEEFGISFDIYSRTSSKTHHELSSAFFKKLYDEGKFIEKTSMQFYDEKAGQFLADRYIVGKCPHCGNERAYGDQCEACGTSLNATDLIDPVSAVTGNKPELKETKHWYLPLDRYEDWLKEWILEGHKEWKSNVYGQCKSWLDNGLQPRAVTRDLDWGVPVPLDEAKGKVLYVWFDAPIGYISATKDLTPEWEKYWKDPETRMIHFIGKDNIVFHCIIFPAMLKAEGSYILPDNVPANEFLNLEGDKISTSRNWAVWLHEYLRDFEGKQDVLRYVLTANAPETKDNDFTWKDFQARNNSELVAIYGNFINRALVLTQKYFGGIVPERGELTDYDKEVLAEIPEIISRVEKNLDNFHFREGLKECMNLARLGNKYLADTEPWKLIKTDEARGKTILNICLQIAGDLSTLTEPFIPFSASKLRDFLNIAPIAWNRMGDEVVPAGHRLNEPGLLFEKIEDEQIQRQIDKLLATKKANEMANAQVKPAKENISFDDFAKLDIRAGKIIAAEKVAKTKKLMKLTIDTGIDTRTVVSGIAEYYTPEEVIGQQVSILVNLEPKALKGIESQGMILMAENADGSLAFVRPDKEVKNGSEIR
;
A
#
# COMPACT_ATOMS: atom_id res chain seq x y z
N MET A 1 -10.74 -10.57 33.01
CA MET A 1 -9.62 -10.84 32.09
C MET A 1 -8.34 -10.79 32.87
N ALA A 2 -7.40 -11.71 32.69
CA ALA A 2 -6.07 -11.60 33.28
C ALA A 2 -5.42 -10.33 32.70
N LYS A 3 -4.93 -9.46 33.57
CA LYS A 3 -4.26 -8.24 33.12
C LYS A 3 -2.83 -8.63 32.71
N PHE A 4 -2.55 -8.61 31.41
CA PHE A 4 -1.18 -8.78 30.90
C PHE A 4 -0.27 -7.71 31.50
N LYS A 5 1.00 -8.06 31.71
CA LYS A 5 2.00 -7.11 32.24
C LYS A 5 2.67 -6.31 31.12
N ARG A 6 2.74 -6.86 29.91
CA ARG A 6 3.43 -6.27 28.78
C ARG A 6 2.77 -6.65 27.45
N ASN A 7 3.09 -5.89 26.42
CA ASN A 7 2.57 -6.08 25.08
C ASN A 7 3.72 -6.28 24.09
N LEU A 8 3.57 -7.30 23.24
CA LEU A 8 4.40 -7.53 22.05
C LEU A 8 3.55 -7.27 20.81
N ILE A 9 3.88 -6.21 20.07
CA ILE A 9 3.16 -5.83 18.87
C ILE A 9 4.07 -6.03 17.67
N THR A 10 3.59 -6.75 16.66
CA THR A 10 4.32 -6.98 15.42
C THR A 10 3.51 -6.53 14.21
N THR A 11 4.20 -6.27 13.11
CA THR A 11 3.58 -5.98 11.81
C THR A 11 4.06 -6.98 10.78
N ALA A 12 3.17 -7.36 9.84
CA ALA A 12 3.57 -8.18 8.71
C ALA A 12 4.80 -7.58 8.01
N LEU A 13 5.79 -8.43 7.72
CA LEU A 13 7.05 -7.99 7.10
C LEU A 13 6.83 -7.75 5.61
N PRO A 14 7.11 -6.55 5.08
CA PRO A 14 7.04 -6.31 3.64
C PRO A 14 8.23 -6.96 2.93
N TYR A 15 7.99 -7.46 1.71
CA TYR A 15 9.08 -7.94 0.87
C TYR A 15 10.03 -6.83 0.47
N ALA A 16 11.34 -7.04 0.68
CA ALA A 16 12.40 -6.10 0.30
C ALA A 16 12.74 -6.18 -1.21
N ASN A 17 11.72 -6.19 -2.06
CA ASN A 17 11.86 -6.15 -3.53
C ASN A 17 11.26 -4.89 -4.16
N GLY A 18 10.76 -3.98 -3.34
CA GLY A 18 10.17 -2.70 -3.74
C GLY A 18 9.89 -1.83 -2.52
N PRO A 19 9.59 -0.53 -2.72
CA PRO A 19 9.20 0.35 -1.64
C PRO A 19 7.80 0.02 -1.13
N VAL A 20 7.43 0.57 0.03
CA VAL A 20 6.07 0.46 0.57
C VAL A 20 5.16 1.55 0.00
N HIS A 21 3.87 1.26 -0.09
CA HIS A 21 2.83 2.16 -0.60
C HIS A 21 1.69 2.34 0.41
N ILE A 22 0.78 3.27 0.12
CA ILE A 22 -0.34 3.62 0.99
C ILE A 22 -1.23 2.42 1.39
N GLY A 23 -1.34 1.40 0.55
CA GLY A 23 -2.07 0.17 0.88
C GLY A 23 -1.43 -0.60 2.04
N HIS A 24 -0.09 -0.70 2.07
CA HIS A 24 0.64 -1.27 3.20
C HIS A 24 0.43 -0.43 4.47
N LEU A 25 0.49 0.91 4.34
CA LEU A 25 0.31 1.82 5.48
C LEU A 25 -1.08 1.69 6.09
N ALA A 26 -2.14 1.76 5.29
CA ALA A 26 -3.52 1.67 5.76
C ALA A 26 -3.89 0.27 6.26
N GLY A 27 -3.31 -0.77 5.64
CA GLY A 27 -3.57 -2.16 6.00
C GLY A 27 -2.92 -2.60 7.30
N VAL A 28 -1.70 -2.12 7.57
CA VAL A 28 -0.84 -2.70 8.62
C VAL A 28 -0.19 -1.64 9.51
N TYR A 29 0.63 -0.73 8.94
CA TYR A 29 1.61 0.02 9.74
C TYR A 29 1.00 1.19 10.50
N VAL A 30 0.07 1.93 9.90
CA VAL A 30 -0.62 3.03 10.58
C VAL A 30 -1.52 2.52 11.71
N PRO A 31 -2.35 1.49 11.52
CA PRO A 31 -3.14 0.91 12.62
C PRO A 31 -2.28 0.40 13.77
N ALA A 32 -1.17 -0.28 13.47
CA ALA A 32 -0.26 -0.79 14.49
C ALA A 32 0.39 0.35 15.30
N ASP A 33 0.89 1.38 14.62
CA ASP A 33 1.53 2.53 15.26
C ASP A 33 0.54 3.33 16.13
N ILE A 34 -0.71 3.50 15.66
CA ILE A 34 -1.78 4.13 16.45
C ILE A 34 -1.98 3.35 17.76
N TYR A 35 -2.09 2.03 17.66
CA TYR A 35 -2.33 1.18 18.83
C TYR A 35 -1.15 1.20 19.81
N VAL A 36 0.08 1.13 19.31
CA VAL A 36 1.30 1.21 20.12
C VAL A 36 1.43 2.54 20.83
N ARG A 37 1.20 3.67 20.14
CA ARG A 37 1.24 5.00 20.76
C ARG A 37 0.18 5.15 21.86
N TYR A 38 -1.02 4.64 21.60
CA TYR A 38 -2.09 4.63 22.58
C TYR A 38 -1.70 3.85 23.86
N LEU A 39 -1.16 2.63 23.72
CA LEU A 39 -0.72 1.83 24.87
C LEU A 39 0.42 2.51 25.63
N ARG A 40 1.39 3.08 24.94
CA ARG A 40 2.50 3.83 25.55
C ARG A 40 2.03 5.04 26.33
N GLN A 41 1.04 5.79 25.83
CA GLN A 41 0.42 6.90 26.55
C GLN A 41 -0.35 6.46 27.81
N LYS A 42 -0.89 5.25 27.80
CA LYS A 42 -1.46 4.61 29.01
C LYS A 42 -0.42 4.16 30.02
N GLY A 43 0.87 4.25 29.68
CA GLY A 43 1.98 3.79 30.53
C GLY A 43 2.17 2.28 30.51
N GLU A 44 1.66 1.59 29.50
CA GLU A 44 1.87 0.15 29.35
C GLU A 44 3.25 -0.17 28.79
N GLU A 45 3.84 -1.29 29.22
CA GLU A 45 5.08 -1.82 28.63
C GLU A 45 4.77 -2.39 27.25
N VAL A 46 5.40 -1.83 26.20
CA VAL A 46 5.15 -2.19 24.80
C VAL A 46 6.47 -2.34 24.06
N VAL A 47 6.62 -3.46 23.36
CA VAL A 47 7.67 -3.65 22.35
C VAL A 47 7.00 -3.73 20.97
N PHE A 48 7.47 -2.90 20.04
CA PHE A 48 6.93 -2.77 18.71
C PHE A 48 7.96 -3.21 17.65
N ILE A 49 7.69 -4.34 17.01
CA ILE A 49 8.60 -5.04 16.10
C ILE A 49 8.15 -4.85 14.66
N GLY A 50 9.08 -4.39 13.82
CA GLY A 50 8.98 -4.40 12.36
C GLY A 50 10.23 -5.01 11.73
N GLY A 51 10.19 -5.19 10.43
CA GLY A 51 11.31 -5.68 9.65
C GLY A 51 10.92 -5.90 8.20
N SER A 52 11.89 -6.30 7.36
CA SER A 52 11.69 -6.68 5.98
C SER A 52 11.85 -8.19 5.79
N ASP A 53 10.96 -8.77 4.97
CA ASP A 53 11.12 -10.11 4.44
C ASP A 53 12.05 -10.06 3.22
N GLU A 54 13.19 -10.74 3.33
CA GLU A 54 14.29 -10.63 2.38
C GLU A 54 14.59 -11.94 1.64
N HIS A 55 13.77 -12.95 1.84
CA HIS A 55 13.91 -14.25 1.19
C HIS A 55 12.83 -14.47 0.12
N GLY A 56 13.04 -15.46 -0.74
CA GLY A 56 12.06 -15.91 -1.73
C GLY A 56 12.32 -15.46 -3.16
N VAL A 57 11.61 -16.13 -4.06
CA VAL A 57 11.75 -16.05 -5.52
C VAL A 57 11.59 -14.65 -6.11
N PRO A 58 10.68 -13.79 -5.66
CA PRO A 58 10.52 -12.44 -6.24
C PRO A 58 11.79 -11.59 -6.17
N ILE A 59 12.61 -11.77 -5.14
CA ILE A 59 13.88 -11.04 -4.95
C ILE A 59 14.93 -11.53 -5.95
N THR A 60 15.06 -12.84 -6.10
CA THR A 60 16.02 -13.44 -7.04
C THR A 60 15.68 -13.12 -8.50
N ILE A 61 14.39 -13.15 -8.86
CA ILE A 61 13.93 -12.72 -10.20
C ILE A 61 14.29 -11.24 -10.45
N LYS A 62 14.09 -10.38 -9.47
CA LYS A 62 14.42 -8.97 -9.60
C LYS A 62 15.93 -8.75 -9.73
N ALA A 63 16.73 -9.43 -8.93
CA ALA A 63 18.18 -9.39 -8.99
C ALA A 63 18.69 -9.81 -10.37
N GLN A 64 18.16 -10.90 -10.93
CA GLN A 64 18.51 -11.36 -12.29
C GLN A 64 18.15 -10.32 -13.35
N LYS A 65 16.96 -9.72 -13.28
CA LYS A 65 16.53 -8.67 -14.22
C LYS A 65 17.41 -7.42 -14.18
N GLU A 66 17.90 -7.05 -13.00
CA GLU A 66 18.74 -5.86 -12.79
C GLU A 66 20.25 -6.17 -12.95
N GLY A 67 20.64 -7.45 -13.09
CA GLY A 67 22.05 -7.86 -13.21
C GLY A 67 22.87 -7.65 -11.93
N VAL A 68 22.23 -7.74 -10.76
CA VAL A 68 22.84 -7.57 -9.43
C VAL A 68 22.59 -8.80 -8.57
N THR A 69 23.17 -8.84 -7.36
CA THR A 69 22.92 -9.93 -6.41
C THR A 69 21.59 -9.75 -5.67
N PRO A 70 20.96 -10.83 -5.14
CA PRO A 70 19.81 -10.72 -4.24
C PRO A 70 20.10 -9.84 -3.01
N GLN A 71 21.33 -9.89 -2.48
CA GLN A 71 21.76 -9.04 -1.36
C GLN A 71 21.69 -7.55 -1.71
N ASP A 72 22.14 -7.15 -2.91
CA ASP A 72 22.08 -5.74 -3.36
C ASP A 72 20.62 -5.24 -3.43
N ILE A 73 19.69 -6.11 -3.86
CA ILE A 73 18.26 -5.77 -3.90
C ILE A 73 17.73 -5.53 -2.50
N VAL A 74 17.92 -6.50 -1.59
CA VAL A 74 17.37 -6.39 -0.24
C VAL A 74 18.00 -5.27 0.58
N ASP A 75 19.30 -5.03 0.45
CA ASP A 75 19.99 -3.91 1.12
C ASP A 75 19.41 -2.56 0.70
N ARG A 76 19.19 -2.36 -0.60
CA ARG A 76 18.60 -1.14 -1.14
C ARG A 76 17.18 -0.92 -0.64
N TYR A 77 16.31 -1.93 -0.77
CA TYR A 77 14.90 -1.75 -0.40
C TYR A 77 14.66 -1.77 1.10
N HIS A 78 15.42 -2.55 1.86
CA HIS A 78 15.39 -2.47 3.32
C HIS A 78 15.65 -1.04 3.78
N GLN A 79 16.72 -0.39 3.26
CA GLN A 79 17.06 0.97 3.66
C GLN A 79 15.97 1.97 3.25
N ILE A 80 15.47 1.91 2.00
CA ILE A 80 14.39 2.79 1.54
C ILE A 80 13.14 2.65 2.40
N ILE A 81 12.76 1.43 2.76
CA ILE A 81 11.56 1.16 3.56
C ILE A 81 11.77 1.67 4.99
N LYS A 82 12.91 1.37 5.59
CA LYS A 82 13.27 1.79 6.96
C LYS A 82 13.24 3.31 7.08
N ASP A 83 13.97 4.01 6.21
CA ASP A 83 14.04 5.48 6.23
C ASP A 83 12.66 6.11 6.02
N SER A 84 11.86 5.53 5.11
CA SER A 84 10.50 6.00 4.87
C SER A 84 9.59 5.83 6.09
N PHE A 85 9.69 4.72 6.83
CA PHE A 85 8.93 4.54 8.05
C PHE A 85 9.38 5.48 9.17
N GLU A 86 10.68 5.70 9.34
CA GLU A 86 11.23 6.65 10.31
C GLU A 86 10.74 8.07 10.02
N GLU A 87 10.86 8.53 8.77
CA GLU A 87 10.40 9.87 8.35
C GLU A 87 8.86 10.01 8.46
N PHE A 88 8.12 8.95 8.19
CA PHE A 88 6.66 8.93 8.34
C PHE A 88 6.19 8.83 9.80
N GLY A 89 7.11 8.59 10.73
CA GLY A 89 6.85 8.52 12.16
C GLY A 89 6.22 7.22 12.62
N ILE A 90 6.51 6.07 11.98
CA ILE A 90 6.18 4.75 12.54
C ILE A 90 7.18 4.44 13.66
N SER A 91 6.67 4.26 14.87
CA SER A 91 7.48 4.25 16.10
C SER A 91 8.00 2.87 16.49
N PHE A 92 8.55 2.09 15.54
CA PHE A 92 9.18 0.81 15.82
C PHE A 92 10.30 0.94 16.87
N ASP A 93 10.36 -0.01 17.80
CA ASP A 93 11.55 -0.15 18.67
C ASP A 93 12.71 -0.78 17.91
N ILE A 94 12.42 -1.63 16.95
CA ILE A 94 13.37 -2.17 15.98
C ILE A 94 12.71 -2.42 14.63
N TYR A 95 13.39 -2.04 13.55
CA TYR A 95 13.09 -2.46 12.19
C TYR A 95 14.21 -3.37 11.70
N SER A 96 14.01 -4.70 11.78
CA SER A 96 15.00 -5.74 11.51
C SER A 96 14.87 -6.29 10.08
N ARG A 97 15.55 -7.42 9.81
CA ARG A 97 15.58 -8.05 8.48
C ARG A 97 15.81 -9.56 8.59
N THR A 98 15.20 -10.34 7.67
CA THR A 98 15.34 -11.80 7.69
C THR A 98 16.69 -12.30 7.13
N SER A 99 17.45 -11.48 6.42
CA SER A 99 18.83 -11.82 6.00
C SER A 99 19.88 -11.62 7.11
N SER A 100 19.47 -11.21 8.33
CA SER A 100 20.41 -11.03 9.44
C SER A 100 20.98 -12.37 9.94
N LYS A 101 22.19 -12.30 10.48
CA LYS A 101 22.85 -13.49 11.08
C LYS A 101 22.02 -14.10 12.22
N THR A 102 21.47 -13.27 13.09
CA THR A 102 20.60 -13.70 14.20
C THR A 102 19.39 -14.46 13.69
N HIS A 103 18.78 -13.98 12.60
CA HIS A 103 17.63 -14.66 12.00
C HIS A 103 18.01 -16.03 11.43
N HIS A 104 19.11 -16.11 10.66
CA HIS A 104 19.59 -17.38 10.09
C HIS A 104 19.90 -18.40 11.18
N GLU A 105 20.59 -18.01 12.26
CA GLU A 105 20.90 -18.88 13.39
C GLU A 105 19.63 -19.37 14.11
N LEU A 106 18.69 -18.47 14.35
CA LEU A 106 17.44 -18.79 15.04
C LEU A 106 16.52 -19.68 14.21
N SER A 107 16.35 -19.37 12.93
CA SER A 107 15.50 -20.14 12.01
C SER A 107 16.07 -21.56 11.79
N SER A 108 17.40 -21.68 11.66
CA SER A 108 18.08 -22.98 11.61
C SER A 108 17.88 -23.77 12.89
N ALA A 109 18.03 -23.15 14.07
CA ALA A 109 17.82 -23.80 15.35
C ALA A 109 16.35 -24.23 15.53
N PHE A 110 15.40 -23.40 15.13
CA PHE A 110 13.97 -23.70 15.19
C PHE A 110 13.63 -24.91 14.30
N PHE A 111 14.08 -24.92 13.05
CA PHE A 111 13.91 -26.05 12.15
C PHE A 111 14.55 -27.31 12.72
N LYS A 112 15.82 -27.22 13.18
CA LYS A 112 16.57 -28.38 13.71
C LYS A 112 15.89 -29.03 14.92
N LYS A 113 15.34 -28.21 15.83
CA LYS A 113 14.58 -28.72 16.97
C LYS A 113 13.34 -29.51 16.52
N LEU A 114 12.54 -28.97 15.60
CA LEU A 114 11.37 -29.67 15.08
C LEU A 114 11.74 -30.96 14.33
N TYR A 115 12.84 -30.93 13.59
CA TYR A 115 13.37 -32.13 12.91
C TYR A 115 13.79 -33.20 13.88
N ASP A 116 14.60 -32.87 14.91
CA ASP A 116 15.10 -33.82 15.91
C ASP A 116 13.97 -34.42 16.78
N GLU A 117 12.87 -33.66 16.97
CA GLU A 117 11.68 -34.13 17.68
C GLU A 117 10.70 -34.90 16.78
N GLY A 118 11.03 -35.13 15.49
CA GLY A 118 10.17 -35.89 14.56
C GLY A 118 8.85 -35.19 14.22
N LYS A 119 8.82 -33.86 14.27
CA LYS A 119 7.61 -33.08 13.97
C LYS A 119 7.32 -32.96 12.49
N PHE A 120 8.29 -33.17 11.61
CA PHE A 120 8.13 -33.14 10.17
C PHE A 120 7.84 -34.52 9.58
N ILE A 121 7.23 -34.52 8.42
CA ILE A 121 7.16 -35.68 7.53
C ILE A 121 8.01 -35.41 6.28
N GLU A 122 8.67 -36.44 5.80
CA GLU A 122 9.46 -36.37 4.56
C GLU A 122 8.62 -36.85 3.39
N LYS A 123 8.66 -36.10 2.27
CA LYS A 123 8.03 -36.52 1.03
C LYS A 123 8.95 -36.27 -0.13
N THR A 124 9.08 -37.29 -0.99
CA THR A 124 9.68 -37.17 -2.29
C THR A 124 8.57 -36.90 -3.31
N SER A 125 8.76 -35.92 -4.16
CA SER A 125 7.79 -35.54 -5.20
C SER A 125 8.50 -35.14 -6.50
N MET A 126 7.78 -35.23 -7.59
CA MET A 126 8.24 -34.72 -8.88
C MET A 126 8.00 -33.22 -8.92
N GLN A 127 9.06 -32.46 -9.24
CA GLN A 127 9.00 -31.00 -9.40
C GLN A 127 9.60 -30.60 -10.74
N PHE A 128 9.15 -29.46 -11.27
CA PHE A 128 9.70 -28.96 -12.52
C PHE A 128 11.13 -28.47 -12.36
N TYR A 129 11.98 -28.86 -13.30
CA TYR A 129 13.39 -28.52 -13.39
C TYR A 129 13.70 -27.91 -14.75
N ASP A 130 14.45 -26.83 -14.78
CA ASP A 130 14.92 -26.19 -16.00
C ASP A 130 16.37 -26.64 -16.27
N GLU A 131 16.56 -27.48 -17.24
CA GLU A 131 17.88 -28.00 -17.67
C GLU A 131 18.86 -26.89 -18.08
N LYS A 132 18.34 -25.83 -18.75
CA LYS A 132 19.15 -24.73 -19.24
C LYS A 132 19.58 -23.80 -18.10
N ALA A 133 18.71 -23.58 -17.14
CA ALA A 133 19.02 -22.79 -15.94
C ALA A 133 19.76 -23.64 -14.88
N GLY A 134 19.69 -24.96 -14.94
CA GLY A 134 20.30 -25.86 -13.99
C GLY A 134 19.63 -25.85 -12.61
N GLN A 135 18.33 -25.50 -12.54
CA GLN A 135 17.64 -25.33 -11.26
C GLN A 135 16.21 -25.86 -11.27
N PHE A 136 15.69 -26.19 -10.09
CA PHE A 136 14.26 -26.44 -9.88
C PHE A 136 13.47 -25.15 -10.02
N LEU A 137 12.24 -25.26 -10.55
CA LEU A 137 11.33 -24.14 -10.76
C LEU A 137 10.29 -24.09 -9.63
N ALA A 138 10.65 -23.48 -8.54
CA ALA A 138 9.73 -23.25 -7.42
C ALA A 138 8.83 -22.04 -7.68
N ASP A 139 7.57 -22.14 -7.26
CA ASP A 139 6.63 -21.03 -7.11
C ASP A 139 6.54 -20.14 -8.39
N ARG A 140 7.12 -18.93 -8.37
CA ARG A 140 7.05 -17.94 -9.47
C ARG A 140 8.08 -18.13 -10.55
N TYR A 141 8.96 -19.12 -10.45
CA TYR A 141 9.85 -19.51 -11.52
C TYR A 141 9.16 -20.30 -12.63
N ILE A 142 7.92 -20.71 -12.43
CA ILE A 142 7.12 -21.41 -13.44
C ILE A 142 5.81 -20.67 -13.70
N VAL A 143 5.44 -20.61 -14.96
CA VAL A 143 4.22 -19.96 -15.45
C VAL A 143 3.49 -20.91 -16.38
N GLY A 144 2.17 -20.93 -16.29
CA GLY A 144 1.32 -21.74 -17.17
C GLY A 144 -0.11 -21.28 -17.12
N LYS A 145 -0.99 -22.02 -17.80
CA LYS A 145 -2.41 -21.74 -17.78
C LYS A 145 -3.06 -22.29 -16.52
N CYS A 146 -3.88 -21.47 -15.87
CA CYS A 146 -4.62 -21.85 -14.65
C CYS A 146 -5.67 -22.93 -14.98
N PRO A 147 -5.67 -24.06 -14.28
CA PRO A 147 -6.67 -25.11 -14.51
C PRO A 147 -8.10 -24.71 -14.06
N HIS A 148 -8.24 -23.70 -13.18
CA HIS A 148 -9.52 -23.26 -12.63
C HIS A 148 -10.20 -22.17 -13.46
N CYS A 149 -9.47 -21.10 -13.83
CA CYS A 149 -10.07 -19.95 -14.51
C CYS A 149 -9.58 -19.74 -15.95
N GLY A 150 -8.62 -20.54 -16.43
CA GLY A 150 -8.09 -20.44 -17.79
C GLY A 150 -7.15 -19.26 -18.00
N ASN A 151 -6.75 -18.53 -16.96
CA ASN A 151 -5.75 -17.47 -17.08
C ASN A 151 -4.45 -18.04 -17.65
N GLU A 152 -3.97 -17.49 -18.76
CA GLU A 152 -2.79 -17.99 -19.50
C GLU A 152 -1.45 -17.75 -18.78
N ARG A 153 -1.44 -16.95 -17.68
CA ARG A 153 -0.25 -16.60 -16.93
C ARG A 153 -0.47 -16.75 -15.41
N ALA A 154 -0.78 -17.97 -14.99
CA ALA A 154 -0.79 -18.31 -13.56
C ALA A 154 0.61 -18.75 -13.12
N TYR A 155 0.98 -18.40 -11.89
CA TYR A 155 2.22 -18.87 -11.27
C TYR A 155 2.04 -20.25 -10.62
N GLY A 156 3.14 -20.92 -10.32
CA GLY A 156 3.10 -22.26 -9.74
C GLY A 156 2.60 -22.33 -8.29
N ASP A 157 2.55 -21.21 -7.59
CA ASP A 157 2.04 -21.09 -6.21
C ASP A 157 0.60 -20.56 -6.16
N GLN A 158 0.23 -19.66 -7.08
CA GLN A 158 -1.08 -19.00 -7.07
C GLN A 158 -1.44 -18.43 -8.44
N CYS A 159 -2.73 -18.45 -8.76
CA CYS A 159 -3.26 -17.67 -9.88
C CYS A 159 -3.66 -16.27 -9.42
N GLU A 160 -2.98 -15.23 -9.91
CA GLU A 160 -3.28 -13.84 -9.55
C GLU A 160 -4.66 -13.35 -10.05
N ALA A 161 -5.24 -14.01 -11.07
CA ALA A 161 -6.54 -13.63 -11.61
C ALA A 161 -7.71 -14.13 -10.74
N CYS A 162 -7.69 -15.39 -10.30
CA CYS A 162 -8.78 -15.97 -9.50
C CYS A 162 -8.42 -16.17 -8.02
N GLY A 163 -7.16 -15.92 -7.62
CA GLY A 163 -6.70 -16.06 -6.24
C GLY A 163 -6.52 -17.50 -5.75
N THR A 164 -6.74 -18.51 -6.61
CA THR A 164 -6.62 -19.91 -6.21
C THR A 164 -5.17 -20.30 -5.99
N SER A 165 -4.86 -20.95 -4.85
CA SER A 165 -3.58 -21.57 -4.59
C SER A 165 -3.39 -22.77 -5.52
N LEU A 166 -2.22 -22.91 -6.13
CA LEU A 166 -1.89 -23.94 -7.10
C LEU A 166 -0.65 -24.73 -6.64
N ASN A 167 -0.51 -25.96 -7.15
CA ASN A 167 0.81 -26.59 -7.23
C ASN A 167 1.36 -26.35 -8.63
N ALA A 168 2.67 -26.18 -8.75
CA ALA A 168 3.30 -25.95 -10.04
C ALA A 168 2.96 -27.04 -11.07
N THR A 169 2.82 -28.28 -10.63
CA THR A 169 2.47 -29.45 -11.45
C THR A 169 1.03 -29.45 -11.97
N ASP A 170 0.14 -28.60 -11.42
CA ASP A 170 -1.25 -28.49 -11.86
C ASP A 170 -1.42 -27.52 -13.04
N LEU A 171 -0.40 -26.72 -13.34
CA LEU A 171 -0.42 -25.78 -14.46
C LEU A 171 -0.51 -26.50 -15.81
N ILE A 172 -1.34 -25.97 -16.71
CA ILE A 172 -1.46 -26.45 -18.08
C ILE A 172 -0.39 -25.72 -18.91
N ASP A 173 0.34 -26.49 -19.75
CA ASP A 173 1.42 -25.99 -20.59
C ASP A 173 2.47 -25.13 -19.85
N PRO A 174 3.09 -25.66 -18.78
CA PRO A 174 4.03 -24.92 -17.98
C PRO A 174 5.31 -24.57 -18.75
N VAL A 175 5.80 -23.34 -18.51
CA VAL A 175 7.08 -22.86 -19.04
C VAL A 175 7.91 -22.22 -17.92
N SER A 176 9.24 -22.34 -18.04
CA SER A 176 10.17 -21.65 -17.14
C SER A 176 10.07 -20.14 -17.31
N ALA A 177 9.82 -19.42 -16.23
CA ALA A 177 9.86 -17.96 -16.22
C ALA A 177 11.31 -17.43 -16.35
N VAL A 178 12.32 -18.28 -16.15
CA VAL A 178 13.75 -17.93 -16.23
C VAL A 178 14.25 -17.98 -17.68
N THR A 179 13.95 -19.08 -18.39
CA THR A 179 14.51 -19.32 -19.71
C THR A 179 13.48 -19.34 -20.84
N GLY A 180 12.19 -19.39 -20.53
CA GLY A 180 11.09 -19.58 -21.48
C GLY A 180 10.95 -21.01 -22.01
N ASN A 181 11.81 -21.94 -21.56
CA ASN A 181 11.80 -23.32 -22.05
C ASN A 181 10.72 -24.14 -21.33
N LYS A 182 10.30 -25.24 -21.97
CA LYS A 182 9.47 -26.25 -21.33
C LYS A 182 10.33 -27.00 -20.30
N PRO A 183 9.87 -27.03 -19.00
CA PRO A 183 10.63 -27.71 -17.95
C PRO A 183 10.41 -29.23 -17.99
N GLU A 184 11.32 -29.95 -17.34
CA GLU A 184 11.22 -31.39 -17.11
C GLU A 184 10.85 -31.68 -15.65
N LEU A 185 10.26 -32.86 -15.41
CA LEU A 185 9.97 -33.30 -14.03
C LEU A 185 11.17 -34.06 -13.49
N LYS A 186 11.69 -33.62 -12.33
CA LYS A 186 12.73 -34.33 -11.58
C LYS A 186 12.29 -34.59 -10.14
N GLU A 187 12.81 -35.66 -9.57
CA GLU A 187 12.52 -36.03 -8.21
C GLU A 187 13.29 -35.14 -7.23
N THR A 188 12.61 -34.64 -6.20
CA THR A 188 13.22 -33.92 -5.08
C THR A 188 12.52 -34.25 -3.77
N LYS A 189 13.28 -34.23 -2.66
CA LYS A 189 12.82 -34.54 -1.31
C LYS A 189 12.66 -33.25 -0.51
N HIS A 190 11.53 -33.11 0.17
CA HIS A 190 11.23 -31.97 1.05
C HIS A 190 10.67 -32.41 2.39
N TRP A 191 10.79 -31.55 3.39
CA TRP A 191 10.21 -31.69 4.73
C TRP A 191 8.92 -30.88 4.80
N TYR A 192 7.90 -31.45 5.48
CA TYR A 192 6.57 -30.90 5.58
C TYR A 192 6.14 -30.82 7.04
N LEU A 193 5.58 -29.69 7.44
CA LEU A 193 4.84 -29.58 8.70
C LEU A 193 3.45 -30.20 8.48
N PRO A 194 3.08 -31.26 9.23
CA PRO A 194 1.78 -31.92 9.09
C PRO A 194 0.68 -31.10 9.80
N LEU A 195 0.17 -30.06 9.14
CA LEU A 195 -0.84 -29.15 9.70
C LEU A 195 -2.14 -29.87 10.06
N ASP A 196 -2.48 -30.95 9.37
CA ASP A 196 -3.60 -31.82 9.66
C ASP A 196 -3.58 -32.36 11.08
N ARG A 197 -2.41 -32.62 11.65
CA ARG A 197 -2.26 -33.05 13.05
C ARG A 197 -2.59 -31.97 14.09
N TYR A 198 -2.63 -30.71 13.69
CA TYR A 198 -2.95 -29.56 14.54
C TYR A 198 -4.37 -29.05 14.31
N GLU A 199 -5.16 -29.64 13.39
CA GLU A 199 -6.46 -29.13 12.95
C GLU A 199 -7.47 -29.08 14.10
N ASP A 200 -7.62 -30.17 14.88
CA ASP A 200 -8.57 -30.20 15.98
C ASP A 200 -8.26 -29.18 17.06
N TRP A 201 -6.95 -29.05 17.40
CA TRP A 201 -6.49 -28.03 18.34
C TRP A 201 -6.72 -26.61 17.82
N LEU A 202 -6.48 -26.35 16.53
CA LEU A 202 -6.74 -25.04 15.90
C LEU A 202 -8.24 -24.73 15.89
N LYS A 203 -9.10 -25.70 15.63
CA LYS A 203 -10.55 -25.54 15.72
C LYS A 203 -10.98 -25.12 17.12
N GLU A 204 -10.51 -25.80 18.15
CA GLU A 204 -10.81 -25.45 19.53
C GLU A 204 -10.24 -24.07 19.88
N TRP A 205 -8.96 -23.82 19.59
CA TRP A 205 -8.31 -22.57 19.93
C TRP A 205 -8.91 -21.37 19.23
N ILE A 206 -9.18 -21.44 17.92
CA ILE A 206 -9.70 -20.30 17.14
C ILE A 206 -11.22 -20.21 17.27
N LEU A 207 -11.95 -21.29 16.92
CA LEU A 207 -13.40 -21.21 16.75
C LEU A 207 -14.15 -21.16 18.07
N GLU A 208 -13.59 -21.70 19.14
CA GLU A 208 -14.18 -21.61 20.48
C GLU A 208 -13.49 -20.58 21.36
N GLY A 209 -12.17 -20.43 21.24
CA GLY A 209 -11.34 -19.54 22.09
C GLY A 209 -11.28 -18.08 21.66
N HIS A 210 -11.45 -17.79 20.36
CA HIS A 210 -11.24 -16.43 19.79
C HIS A 210 -12.40 -15.93 18.92
N LYS A 211 -13.63 -16.05 19.44
CA LYS A 211 -14.85 -15.54 18.79
C LYS A 211 -14.89 -14.00 18.69
N GLU A 212 -14.09 -13.31 19.49
CA GLU A 212 -13.92 -11.87 19.51
C GLU A 212 -13.03 -11.32 18.40
N TRP A 213 -12.28 -12.17 17.69
CA TRP A 213 -11.46 -11.72 16.56
C TRP A 213 -12.33 -11.09 15.48
N LYS A 214 -11.73 -10.19 14.69
CA LYS A 214 -12.46 -9.56 13.57
C LYS A 214 -13.14 -10.61 12.69
N SER A 215 -14.34 -10.29 12.20
CA SER A 215 -15.19 -11.23 11.45
C SER A 215 -14.53 -11.78 10.17
N ASN A 216 -13.69 -10.98 9.49
CA ASN A 216 -12.91 -11.42 8.34
C ASN A 216 -11.83 -12.44 8.72
N VAL A 217 -11.14 -12.22 9.84
CA VAL A 217 -10.11 -13.14 10.38
C VAL A 217 -10.77 -14.45 10.78
N TYR A 218 -11.79 -14.39 11.64
CA TYR A 218 -12.52 -15.57 12.09
C TYR A 218 -13.12 -16.35 10.92
N GLY A 219 -13.77 -15.65 9.99
CA GLY A 219 -14.42 -16.29 8.83
C GLY A 219 -13.44 -16.98 7.89
N GLN A 220 -12.28 -16.37 7.64
CA GLN A 220 -11.24 -17.00 6.80
C GLN A 220 -10.60 -18.21 7.49
N CYS A 221 -10.29 -18.12 8.78
CA CYS A 221 -9.82 -19.27 9.55
C CYS A 221 -10.82 -20.41 9.54
N LYS A 222 -12.11 -20.11 9.80
CA LYS A 222 -13.18 -21.12 9.75
C LYS A 222 -13.25 -21.80 8.39
N SER A 223 -13.22 -21.04 7.31
CA SER A 223 -13.25 -21.59 5.95
C SER A 223 -12.09 -22.55 5.67
N TRP A 224 -10.90 -22.22 6.12
CA TRP A 224 -9.72 -23.08 5.97
C TRP A 224 -9.84 -24.37 6.79
N LEU A 225 -10.27 -24.27 8.04
CA LEU A 225 -10.45 -25.41 8.93
C LEU A 225 -11.60 -26.33 8.51
N ASP A 226 -12.67 -25.77 7.93
CA ASP A 226 -13.79 -26.56 7.39
C ASP A 226 -13.39 -27.36 6.13
N ASN A 227 -12.45 -26.83 5.31
CA ASN A 227 -11.93 -27.50 4.12
C ASN A 227 -10.88 -28.60 4.44
N GLY A 228 -10.42 -28.68 5.68
CA GLY A 228 -9.38 -29.60 6.13
C GLY A 228 -7.96 -29.13 5.79
N LEU A 229 -7.07 -29.21 6.77
CA LEU A 229 -5.68 -28.79 6.61
C LEU A 229 -4.85 -29.89 5.93
N GLN A 230 -3.86 -29.48 5.14
CA GLN A 230 -2.93 -30.37 4.48
C GLN A 230 -1.49 -30.09 4.93
N PRO A 231 -0.60 -31.10 4.93
CA PRO A 231 0.83 -30.90 5.20
C PRO A 231 1.44 -29.82 4.28
N ARG A 232 2.22 -28.92 4.87
CA ARG A 232 2.86 -27.81 4.15
C ARG A 232 4.37 -28.01 4.10
N ALA A 233 4.95 -27.89 2.90
CA ALA A 233 6.40 -27.95 2.74
C ALA A 233 7.06 -26.76 3.44
N VAL A 234 8.13 -27.05 4.19
CA VAL A 234 8.91 -26.05 4.94
C VAL A 234 10.31 -25.82 4.34
N THR A 235 10.60 -26.46 3.21
CA THR A 235 11.85 -26.31 2.46
C THR A 235 11.60 -26.11 0.98
N ARG A 236 12.58 -25.51 0.27
CA ARG A 236 12.55 -25.27 -1.19
C ARG A 236 13.93 -25.52 -1.80
N ASP A 237 13.94 -25.95 -3.06
CA ASP A 237 15.15 -26.01 -3.88
C ASP A 237 15.47 -24.60 -4.43
N LEU A 238 16.19 -23.81 -3.66
CA LEU A 238 16.58 -22.44 -3.96
C LEU A 238 17.96 -22.15 -3.38
N ASP A 239 18.67 -21.17 -3.93
CA ASP A 239 19.98 -20.75 -3.46
C ASP A 239 19.95 -19.54 -2.52
N TRP A 240 18.81 -18.81 -2.49
CA TRP A 240 18.63 -17.59 -1.68
C TRP A 240 17.60 -17.81 -0.57
N GLY A 241 18.05 -17.80 0.68
CA GLY A 241 17.26 -18.04 1.89
C GLY A 241 18.11 -18.61 3.00
N VAL A 242 17.49 -19.02 4.11
CA VAL A 242 18.16 -19.71 5.22
C VAL A 242 18.48 -21.14 4.81
N PRO A 243 19.74 -21.56 4.73
CA PRO A 243 20.08 -22.94 4.39
C PRO A 243 19.45 -23.95 5.35
N VAL A 244 18.95 -25.06 4.81
CA VAL A 244 18.42 -26.16 5.65
C VAL A 244 19.59 -26.80 6.42
N PRO A 245 19.53 -26.87 7.77
CA PRO A 245 20.64 -27.30 8.61
C PRO A 245 20.79 -28.83 8.68
N LEU A 246 20.77 -29.49 7.53
CA LEU A 246 20.93 -30.95 7.40
C LEU A 246 21.92 -31.27 6.27
N ASP A 247 22.84 -32.20 6.50
CA ASP A 247 23.85 -32.60 5.50
C ASP A 247 23.25 -33.15 4.21
N GLU A 248 22.12 -33.84 4.32
CA GLU A 248 21.37 -34.40 3.18
C GLU A 248 20.57 -33.37 2.38
N ALA A 249 20.47 -32.11 2.86
CA ALA A 249 19.64 -31.05 2.28
C ALA A 249 20.49 -30.00 1.53
N LYS A 250 21.66 -30.35 1.02
CA LYS A 250 22.50 -29.44 0.24
C LYS A 250 21.72 -28.88 -0.98
N GLY A 251 21.81 -27.58 -1.23
CA GLY A 251 21.07 -26.88 -2.28
C GLY A 251 19.60 -26.62 -1.95
N LYS A 252 19.23 -26.67 -0.66
CA LYS A 252 17.88 -26.35 -0.20
C LYS A 252 17.94 -25.27 0.89
N VAL A 253 16.90 -24.43 0.89
CA VAL A 253 16.67 -23.41 1.90
C VAL A 253 15.35 -23.65 2.60
N LEU A 254 15.17 -23.04 3.78
CA LEU A 254 13.88 -22.95 4.43
C LEU A 254 12.92 -22.17 3.53
N TYR A 255 11.68 -22.61 3.47
CA TYR A 255 10.64 -21.90 2.72
C TYR A 255 10.34 -20.56 3.39
N VAL A 256 10.28 -19.48 2.60
CA VAL A 256 10.07 -18.11 3.10
C VAL A 256 8.89 -17.98 4.07
N TRP A 257 7.81 -18.73 3.85
CA TRP A 257 6.64 -18.72 4.71
C TRP A 257 6.82 -19.51 6.03
N PHE A 258 7.91 -20.26 6.16
CA PHE A 258 8.33 -20.89 7.41
C PHE A 258 9.31 -19.99 8.17
N ASP A 259 10.28 -19.39 7.48
CA ASP A 259 11.29 -18.57 8.15
C ASP A 259 10.84 -17.14 8.44
N ALA A 260 10.06 -16.49 7.56
CA ALA A 260 9.63 -15.10 7.73
C ALA A 260 8.98 -14.80 9.09
N PRO A 261 8.00 -15.57 9.62
CA PRO A 261 7.42 -15.27 10.92
C PRO A 261 8.39 -15.48 12.10
N ILE A 262 9.44 -16.29 11.95
CA ILE A 262 10.54 -16.39 12.93
C ILE A 262 11.31 -15.06 12.98
N GLY A 263 11.22 -14.25 11.93
CA GLY A 263 11.77 -12.89 11.88
C GLY A 263 11.31 -11.98 13.01
N TYR A 264 10.09 -12.15 13.50
CA TYR A 264 9.61 -11.41 14.67
C TYR A 264 10.38 -11.77 15.94
N ILE A 265 10.68 -13.06 16.11
CA ILE A 265 11.44 -13.56 17.27
C ILE A 265 12.89 -13.08 17.19
N SER A 266 13.52 -13.21 16.02
CA SER A 266 14.91 -12.77 15.81
C SER A 266 15.06 -11.26 15.98
N ALA A 267 14.11 -10.46 15.49
CA ALA A 267 14.09 -9.02 15.70
C ALA A 267 13.99 -8.65 17.19
N THR A 268 13.13 -9.36 17.96
CA THR A 268 13.06 -9.13 19.41
C THR A 268 14.36 -9.51 20.11
N LYS A 269 15.02 -10.56 19.65
CA LYS A 269 16.32 -11.01 20.18
C LYS A 269 17.44 -10.00 19.88
N ASP A 270 17.40 -9.35 18.71
CA ASP A 270 18.33 -8.28 18.37
C ASP A 270 18.06 -7.01 19.19
N LEU A 271 16.80 -6.75 19.56
CA LEU A 271 16.42 -5.58 20.35
C LEU A 271 16.85 -5.70 21.81
N THR A 272 16.65 -6.87 22.43
CA THR A 272 16.88 -7.04 23.87
C THR A 272 17.33 -8.45 24.25
N PRO A 273 18.27 -8.59 25.19
CA PRO A 273 18.65 -9.89 25.74
C PRO A 273 17.51 -10.59 26.50
N GLU A 274 16.51 -9.83 26.96
CA GLU A 274 15.32 -10.36 27.66
C GLU A 274 14.19 -10.79 26.69
N TRP A 275 14.50 -11.03 25.40
CA TRP A 275 13.52 -11.34 24.36
C TRP A 275 12.57 -12.50 24.73
N GLU A 276 13.02 -13.49 25.53
CA GLU A 276 12.20 -14.63 25.92
C GLU A 276 10.99 -14.24 26.77
N LYS A 277 11.08 -13.17 27.58
CA LYS A 277 9.92 -12.68 28.34
C LYS A 277 8.76 -12.22 27.45
N TYR A 278 9.06 -11.76 26.24
CA TYR A 278 8.04 -11.34 25.28
C TYR A 278 7.45 -12.51 24.49
N TRP A 279 8.19 -13.60 24.34
CA TRP A 279 7.80 -14.71 23.49
C TRP A 279 7.41 -15.98 24.25
N LYS A 280 7.80 -16.11 25.53
CA LYS A 280 7.59 -17.33 26.31
C LYS A 280 6.84 -17.12 27.63
N ASP A 281 6.71 -15.87 28.09
CA ASP A 281 6.00 -15.58 29.34
C ASP A 281 4.50 -15.34 29.05
N PRO A 282 3.57 -16.10 29.62
CA PRO A 282 2.13 -15.96 29.43
C PRO A 282 1.56 -14.62 29.94
N GLU A 283 2.32 -13.82 30.70
CA GLU A 283 1.95 -12.47 31.08
C GLU A 283 2.20 -11.43 29.96
N THR A 284 2.69 -11.87 28.80
CA THR A 284 2.83 -11.05 27.59
C THR A 284 1.61 -11.19 26.68
N ARG A 285 1.02 -10.09 26.29
CA ARG A 285 -0.01 -10.02 25.27
C ARG A 285 0.62 -9.85 23.89
N MET A 286 0.48 -10.82 23.01
CA MET A 286 1.03 -10.78 21.65
C MET A 286 -0.07 -10.43 20.65
N ILE A 287 0.16 -9.42 19.81
CA ILE A 287 -0.77 -8.97 18.78
C ILE A 287 -0.02 -8.80 17.45
N HIS A 288 -0.56 -9.40 16.38
CA HIS A 288 -0.02 -9.28 15.02
C HIS A 288 -0.92 -8.40 14.15
N PHE A 289 -0.43 -7.23 13.73
CA PHE A 289 -1.11 -6.40 12.73
C PHE A 289 -0.72 -6.84 11.32
N ILE A 290 -1.72 -7.19 10.50
CA ILE A 290 -1.52 -7.79 9.18
C ILE A 290 -2.54 -7.30 8.16
N GLY A 291 -2.28 -7.54 6.87
CA GLY A 291 -3.29 -7.51 5.82
C GLY A 291 -4.04 -8.83 5.72
N LYS A 292 -5.23 -8.84 5.12
CA LYS A 292 -6.09 -10.04 4.99
C LYS A 292 -5.41 -11.22 4.28
N ASP A 293 -4.46 -10.95 3.41
CA ASP A 293 -3.67 -11.93 2.67
C ASP A 293 -2.73 -12.75 3.58
N ASN A 294 -2.44 -12.24 4.77
CA ASN A 294 -1.58 -12.89 5.77
C ASN A 294 -2.34 -13.62 6.89
N ILE A 295 -3.68 -13.66 6.86
CA ILE A 295 -4.49 -14.27 7.94
C ILE A 295 -4.12 -15.74 8.16
N VAL A 296 -4.06 -16.54 7.11
CA VAL A 296 -3.76 -17.98 7.23
C VAL A 296 -2.39 -18.22 7.86
N PHE A 297 -1.41 -17.38 7.52
CA PHE A 297 -0.06 -17.52 8.08
C PHE A 297 0.01 -17.19 9.56
N HIS A 298 -0.63 -16.11 9.99
CA HIS A 298 -0.56 -15.64 11.38
C HIS A 298 -1.58 -16.30 12.31
N CYS A 299 -2.64 -16.89 11.77
CA CYS A 299 -3.68 -17.52 12.58
C CYS A 299 -3.65 -19.05 12.55
N ILE A 300 -3.06 -19.68 11.53
CA ILE A 300 -3.02 -21.13 11.36
C ILE A 300 -1.58 -21.66 11.35
N ILE A 301 -0.77 -21.22 10.37
CA ILE A 301 0.56 -21.82 10.12
C ILE A 301 1.54 -21.47 11.25
N PHE A 302 1.72 -20.19 11.56
CA PHE A 302 2.65 -19.75 12.58
C PHE A 302 2.25 -20.24 13.99
N PRO A 303 0.98 -20.16 14.41
CA PRO A 303 0.56 -20.79 15.68
C PRO A 303 0.80 -22.30 15.73
N ALA A 304 0.61 -23.03 14.61
CA ALA A 304 0.95 -24.46 14.56
C ALA A 304 2.46 -24.70 14.71
N MET A 305 3.31 -23.83 14.13
CA MET A 305 4.77 -23.87 14.33
C MET A 305 5.15 -23.63 15.78
N LEU A 306 4.59 -22.59 16.41
CA LEU A 306 4.84 -22.26 17.83
C LEU A 306 4.36 -23.38 18.75
N LYS A 307 3.21 -23.98 18.46
CA LYS A 307 2.66 -25.14 19.18
C LYS A 307 3.53 -26.37 19.02
N ALA A 308 4.06 -26.62 17.82
CA ALA A 308 4.97 -27.73 17.55
C ALA A 308 6.28 -27.59 18.31
N GLU A 309 6.82 -26.40 18.41
CA GLU A 309 8.03 -26.08 19.16
C GLU A 309 7.81 -26.15 20.66
N GLY A 310 6.65 -25.73 21.16
CA GLY A 310 6.12 -26.01 22.49
C GLY A 310 6.52 -25.04 23.61
N SER A 311 7.45 -24.09 23.40
CA SER A 311 7.89 -23.15 24.44
C SER A 311 7.38 -21.72 24.27
N TYR A 312 6.76 -21.39 23.12
CA TYR A 312 6.29 -20.05 22.77
C TYR A 312 4.83 -19.84 23.18
N ILE A 313 4.48 -18.58 23.49
CA ILE A 313 3.10 -18.15 23.66
C ILE A 313 2.42 -18.01 22.27
N LEU A 314 1.09 -17.94 22.29
CA LEU A 314 0.28 -17.77 21.09
C LEU A 314 -0.29 -16.34 21.01
N PRO A 315 -0.63 -15.84 19.83
CA PRO A 315 -1.22 -14.50 19.69
C PRO A 315 -2.57 -14.40 20.39
N ASP A 316 -2.75 -13.30 21.14
CA ASP A 316 -4.02 -12.91 21.78
C ASP A 316 -5.01 -12.36 20.73
N ASN A 317 -4.50 -11.58 19.78
CA ASN A 317 -5.31 -11.05 18.69
C ASN A 317 -4.49 -10.87 17.41
N VAL A 318 -5.20 -10.92 16.27
CA VAL A 318 -4.63 -10.72 14.94
C VAL A 318 -5.54 -9.76 14.15
N PRO A 319 -5.49 -8.44 14.42
CA PRO A 319 -6.29 -7.48 13.68
C PRO A 319 -5.81 -7.36 12.24
N ALA A 320 -6.63 -7.84 11.31
CA ALA A 320 -6.37 -7.77 9.87
C ALA A 320 -7.30 -6.76 9.20
N ASN A 321 -6.75 -5.93 8.32
CA ASN A 321 -7.52 -5.03 7.48
C ASN A 321 -7.69 -5.61 6.06
N GLU A 322 -8.74 -5.16 5.39
CA GLU A 322 -9.02 -5.39 3.99
C GLU A 322 -8.09 -4.57 3.08
N PHE A 323 -8.29 -4.58 1.75
CA PHE A 323 -7.42 -3.83 0.84
C PHE A 323 -7.86 -2.37 0.67
N LEU A 324 -6.87 -1.50 0.49
CA LEU A 324 -7.06 -0.14 0.02
C LEU A 324 -6.82 -0.11 -1.49
N ASN A 325 -7.78 0.42 -2.23
CA ASN A 325 -7.68 0.71 -3.64
C ASN A 325 -7.14 2.15 -3.87
N LEU A 326 -6.81 2.49 -5.10
CA LEU A 326 -6.33 3.81 -5.51
C LEU A 326 -7.10 4.28 -6.75
N GLU A 327 -7.83 5.39 -6.62
CA GLU A 327 -8.65 5.96 -7.71
C GLU A 327 -9.57 4.92 -8.35
N GLY A 328 -10.20 4.06 -7.54
CA GLY A 328 -11.11 3.01 -7.96
C GLY A 328 -10.46 1.71 -8.46
N ASP A 329 -9.14 1.68 -8.65
CA ASP A 329 -8.39 0.52 -9.14
C ASP A 329 -7.58 -0.14 -8.01
N LYS A 330 -7.37 -1.46 -8.10
CA LYS A 330 -6.52 -2.19 -7.16
C LYS A 330 -5.06 -1.72 -7.27
N ILE A 331 -4.45 -1.36 -6.14
CA ILE A 331 -3.02 -1.04 -6.06
C ILE A 331 -2.19 -2.23 -6.58
N SER A 332 -1.18 -1.94 -7.40
CA SER A 332 -0.35 -2.97 -8.02
C SER A 332 1.11 -2.51 -8.15
N THR A 333 1.99 -3.20 -7.44
CA THR A 333 3.44 -2.96 -7.49
C THR A 333 4.03 -3.28 -8.86
N SER A 334 3.60 -4.40 -9.47
CA SER A 334 4.09 -4.84 -10.78
C SER A 334 3.72 -3.90 -11.93
N ARG A 335 2.59 -3.19 -11.81
CA ARG A 335 2.13 -2.18 -12.76
C ARG A 335 2.51 -0.76 -12.37
N ASN A 336 3.27 -0.58 -11.29
CA ASN A 336 3.61 0.73 -10.73
C ASN A 336 2.36 1.63 -10.48
N TRP A 337 1.20 1.00 -10.20
CA TRP A 337 -0.05 1.68 -9.87
C TRP A 337 -0.16 1.80 -8.34
N ALA A 338 0.50 2.80 -7.79
CA ALA A 338 0.60 2.99 -6.35
C ALA A 338 0.97 4.45 -6.00
N VAL A 339 0.68 4.85 -4.78
CA VAL A 339 1.29 6.01 -4.12
C VAL A 339 2.38 5.46 -3.20
N TRP A 340 3.64 5.66 -3.59
CA TRP A 340 4.81 5.19 -2.86
C TRP A 340 5.13 6.12 -1.69
N LEU A 341 5.44 5.58 -0.51
CA LEU A 341 5.67 6.38 0.69
C LEU A 341 6.85 7.35 0.54
N HIS A 342 8.01 6.88 0.07
CA HIS A 342 9.20 7.73 -0.14
C HIS A 342 8.97 8.85 -1.16
N GLU A 343 8.10 8.64 -2.16
CA GLU A 343 7.72 9.69 -3.10
C GLU A 343 6.74 10.69 -2.48
N TYR A 344 5.77 10.19 -1.70
CA TYR A 344 4.85 11.05 -0.96
C TYR A 344 5.58 11.98 -0.01
N LEU A 345 6.53 11.46 0.76
CA LEU A 345 7.31 12.25 1.73
C LEU A 345 8.09 13.39 1.04
N ARG A 346 8.65 13.12 -0.14
CA ARG A 346 9.30 14.14 -0.97
C ARG A 346 8.31 15.15 -1.56
N ASP A 347 7.17 14.67 -2.12
CA ASP A 347 6.21 15.50 -2.86
C ASP A 347 5.31 16.34 -1.92
N PHE A 348 5.18 15.92 -0.65
CA PHE A 348 4.37 16.54 0.41
C PHE A 348 5.16 16.69 1.72
N GLU A 349 6.31 17.38 1.64
CA GLU A 349 7.18 17.63 2.80
C GLU A 349 6.40 18.23 3.97
N GLY A 350 6.60 17.69 5.18
CA GLY A 350 5.93 18.13 6.42
C GLY A 350 4.44 17.78 6.52
N LYS A 351 3.89 16.96 5.62
CA LYS A 351 2.47 16.57 5.61
C LYS A 351 2.24 15.08 5.96
N GLN A 352 3.14 14.50 6.76
CA GLN A 352 3.02 13.10 7.24
C GLN A 352 1.67 12.86 7.92
N ASP A 353 1.26 13.74 8.82
CA ASP A 353 0.01 13.63 9.55
C ASP A 353 -1.24 13.75 8.68
N VAL A 354 -1.16 14.48 7.58
CA VAL A 354 -2.27 14.55 6.63
C VAL A 354 -2.53 13.16 6.02
N LEU A 355 -1.46 12.48 5.59
CA LEU A 355 -1.60 11.12 5.05
C LEU A 355 -2.06 10.14 6.14
N ARG A 356 -1.48 10.18 7.34
CA ARG A 356 -1.90 9.35 8.49
C ARG A 356 -3.39 9.52 8.76
N TYR A 357 -3.86 10.77 8.82
CA TYR A 357 -5.26 11.11 9.03
C TYR A 357 -6.17 10.52 7.94
N VAL A 358 -5.84 10.73 6.68
CA VAL A 358 -6.66 10.27 5.55
C VAL A 358 -6.69 8.75 5.47
N LEU A 359 -5.55 8.08 5.65
CA LEU A 359 -5.48 6.61 5.66
C LEU A 359 -6.27 6.01 6.82
N THR A 360 -6.28 6.66 7.99
CA THR A 360 -7.08 6.22 9.13
C THR A 360 -8.56 6.45 8.90
N ALA A 361 -8.95 7.64 8.39
CA ALA A 361 -10.34 7.96 8.08
C ALA A 361 -10.94 7.05 7.00
N ASN A 362 -10.10 6.54 6.11
CA ASN A 362 -10.44 5.60 5.04
C ASN A 362 -9.95 4.17 5.31
N ALA A 363 -9.60 3.85 6.57
CA ALA A 363 -9.07 2.53 6.90
C ALA A 363 -10.03 1.42 6.43
N PRO A 364 -9.52 0.39 5.73
CA PRO A 364 -10.32 -0.71 5.21
C PRO A 364 -10.58 -1.77 6.31
N GLU A 365 -11.19 -1.37 7.43
CA GLU A 365 -11.34 -2.21 8.62
C GLU A 365 -12.30 -3.38 8.44
N THR A 366 -13.35 -3.22 7.63
CA THR A 366 -14.43 -4.21 7.47
C THR A 366 -14.71 -4.61 6.03
N LYS A 367 -14.25 -3.81 5.08
CA LYS A 367 -14.36 -4.02 3.62
C LYS A 367 -13.28 -3.24 2.91
N ASP A 368 -12.98 -3.62 1.68
CA ASP A 368 -12.11 -2.84 0.81
C ASP A 368 -12.60 -1.38 0.73
N ASN A 369 -11.65 -0.46 0.73
CA ASN A 369 -11.93 0.98 0.62
C ASN A 369 -11.04 1.61 -0.46
N ASP A 370 -11.24 2.88 -0.75
CA ASP A 370 -10.55 3.59 -1.81
C ASP A 370 -9.85 4.84 -1.29
N PHE A 371 -8.67 5.11 -1.83
CA PHE A 371 -7.97 6.38 -1.66
C PHE A 371 -8.07 7.17 -2.95
N THR A 372 -8.51 8.42 -2.84
CA THR A 372 -8.45 9.37 -3.97
C THR A 372 -7.72 10.64 -3.56
N TRP A 373 -6.99 11.24 -4.48
CA TRP A 373 -6.32 12.51 -4.23
C TRP A 373 -7.29 13.65 -3.92
N LYS A 374 -8.50 13.59 -4.48
CA LYS A 374 -9.57 14.55 -4.18
C LYS A 374 -10.08 14.43 -2.74
N ASP A 375 -10.28 13.20 -2.25
CA ASP A 375 -10.67 12.97 -0.85
C ASP A 375 -9.54 13.39 0.10
N PHE A 376 -8.27 13.10 -0.25
CA PHE A 376 -7.10 13.55 0.50
C PHE A 376 -7.09 15.07 0.69
N GLN A 377 -7.27 15.84 -0.37
CA GLN A 377 -7.38 17.30 -0.31
C GLN A 377 -8.60 17.76 0.51
N ALA A 378 -9.76 17.17 0.24
CA ALA A 378 -11.00 17.55 0.92
C ALA A 378 -10.92 17.34 2.42
N ARG A 379 -10.38 16.21 2.89
CA ARG A 379 -10.19 15.93 4.31
C ARG A 379 -9.19 16.87 4.97
N ASN A 380 -8.06 17.12 4.31
CA ASN A 380 -7.12 18.11 4.83
C ASN A 380 -7.79 19.49 4.97
N ASN A 381 -8.39 20.00 3.90
CA ASN A 381 -8.89 21.37 3.88
C ASN A 381 -10.15 21.56 4.74
N SER A 382 -11.06 20.57 4.76
CA SER A 382 -12.35 20.69 5.44
C SER A 382 -12.34 20.16 6.88
N GLU A 383 -11.46 19.24 7.23
CA GLU A 383 -11.42 18.63 8.56
C GLU A 383 -10.18 19.10 9.35
N LEU A 384 -8.96 18.87 8.86
CA LEU A 384 -7.75 19.26 9.59
C LEU A 384 -7.56 20.78 9.65
N VAL A 385 -7.72 21.48 8.54
CA VAL A 385 -7.58 22.96 8.51
C VAL A 385 -8.82 23.64 9.10
N ALA A 386 -10.02 23.35 8.58
CA ALA A 386 -11.23 24.12 8.89
C ALA A 386 -11.86 23.76 10.24
N ILE A 387 -11.60 22.56 10.80
CA ILE A 387 -12.14 22.16 12.11
C ILE A 387 -11.03 22.16 13.15
N TYR A 388 -10.07 21.24 13.05
CA TYR A 388 -9.04 21.05 14.09
C TYR A 388 -8.12 22.29 14.20
N GLY A 389 -7.47 22.64 13.10
CA GLY A 389 -6.53 23.78 13.05
C GLY A 389 -7.21 25.12 13.35
N ASN A 390 -8.44 25.32 12.86
CA ASN A 390 -9.20 26.54 13.12
C ASN A 390 -9.53 26.71 14.62
N PHE A 391 -9.97 25.64 15.28
CA PHE A 391 -10.23 25.68 16.72
C PHE A 391 -8.97 26.07 17.50
N ILE A 392 -7.88 25.34 17.28
CA ILE A 392 -6.61 25.57 17.98
C ILE A 392 -6.10 26.99 17.72
N ASN A 393 -6.04 27.41 16.45
CA ASN A 393 -5.56 28.74 16.10
C ASN A 393 -6.38 29.85 16.77
N ARG A 394 -7.72 29.73 16.79
CA ARG A 394 -8.59 30.72 17.43
C ARG A 394 -8.37 30.78 18.94
N ALA A 395 -8.30 29.63 19.62
CA ALA A 395 -8.05 29.59 21.06
C ALA A 395 -6.72 30.28 21.45
N LEU A 396 -5.65 29.93 20.73
CA LEU A 396 -4.31 30.47 20.99
C LEU A 396 -4.20 31.96 20.62
N VAL A 397 -4.66 32.36 19.43
CA VAL A 397 -4.58 33.76 18.97
C VAL A 397 -5.42 34.69 19.83
N LEU A 398 -6.61 34.29 20.28
CA LEU A 398 -7.40 35.09 21.18
C LEU A 398 -6.74 35.23 22.56
N THR A 399 -6.13 34.16 23.07
CA THR A 399 -5.34 34.22 24.34
C THR A 399 -4.14 35.13 24.21
N GLN A 400 -3.40 35.02 23.11
CA GLN A 400 -2.27 35.91 22.83
C GLN A 400 -2.69 37.36 22.73
N LYS A 401 -3.76 37.64 22.01
CA LYS A 401 -4.26 38.99 21.76
C LYS A 401 -4.77 39.71 23.00
N TYR A 402 -5.54 39.02 23.84
CA TYR A 402 -6.24 39.63 24.96
C TYR A 402 -5.52 39.48 26.31
N PHE A 403 -4.71 38.42 26.47
CA PHE A 403 -4.03 38.08 27.71
C PHE A 403 -2.50 37.94 27.57
N GLY A 404 -1.91 38.40 26.44
CA GLY A 404 -0.47 38.38 26.23
C GLY A 404 0.14 36.97 26.25
N GLY A 405 -0.64 35.95 25.88
CA GLY A 405 -0.22 34.56 25.92
C GLY A 405 -0.19 33.92 27.31
N ILE A 406 -0.79 34.59 28.32
CA ILE A 406 -0.96 34.00 29.65
C ILE A 406 -2.32 33.32 29.72
N VAL A 407 -2.34 32.07 30.16
CA VAL A 407 -3.58 31.30 30.40
C VAL A 407 -4.43 32.00 31.45
N PRO A 408 -5.66 32.44 31.14
CA PRO A 408 -6.49 33.15 32.08
C PRO A 408 -7.06 32.23 33.16
N GLU A 409 -7.36 32.80 34.32
CA GLU A 409 -8.04 32.09 35.39
C GLU A 409 -9.48 31.74 34.99
N ARG A 410 -9.94 30.57 35.42
CA ARG A 410 -11.32 30.11 35.28
C ARG A 410 -12.17 30.69 36.43
N GLY A 411 -13.20 31.46 36.09
CA GLY A 411 -14.17 31.98 37.03
C GLY A 411 -15.37 31.06 37.23
N GLU A 412 -16.51 31.63 37.57
CA GLU A 412 -17.76 30.90 37.77
C GLU A 412 -18.23 30.25 36.45
N LEU A 413 -18.67 28.99 36.55
CA LEU A 413 -19.11 28.18 35.39
C LEU A 413 -20.63 28.33 35.21
N THR A 414 -21.05 28.64 34.01
CA THR A 414 -22.43 28.52 33.57
C THR A 414 -22.83 27.04 33.40
N ASP A 415 -24.11 26.77 33.25
CA ASP A 415 -24.56 25.39 33.00
C ASP A 415 -24.05 24.87 31.66
N TYR A 416 -23.93 25.71 30.61
CA TYR A 416 -23.34 25.35 29.33
C TYR A 416 -21.86 24.98 29.45
N ASP A 417 -21.09 25.69 30.29
CA ASP A 417 -19.70 25.33 30.55
C ASP A 417 -19.58 23.95 31.20
N LYS A 418 -20.44 23.67 32.15
CA LYS A 418 -20.49 22.36 32.83
C LYS A 418 -20.86 21.24 31.86
N GLU A 419 -21.81 21.49 30.95
CA GLU A 419 -22.17 20.53 29.88
C GLU A 419 -20.97 20.24 28.96
N VAL A 420 -20.27 21.27 28.51
CA VAL A 420 -19.08 21.12 27.67
C VAL A 420 -17.97 20.37 28.38
N LEU A 421 -17.68 20.72 29.62
CA LEU A 421 -16.65 20.03 30.42
C LEU A 421 -17.01 18.57 30.71
N ALA A 422 -18.30 18.27 30.90
CA ALA A 422 -18.78 16.90 31.13
C ALA A 422 -18.69 16.02 29.87
N GLU A 423 -18.79 16.59 28.66
CA GLU A 423 -18.69 15.85 27.40
C GLU A 423 -17.24 15.39 27.09
N ILE A 424 -16.21 16.08 27.62
CA ILE A 424 -14.80 15.74 27.37
C ILE A 424 -14.48 14.31 27.81
N PRO A 425 -14.67 13.87 29.06
CA PRO A 425 -14.38 12.53 29.50
C PRO A 425 -15.23 11.47 28.79
N GLU A 426 -16.45 11.80 28.36
CA GLU A 426 -17.28 10.90 27.56
C GLU A 426 -16.69 10.65 26.17
N ILE A 427 -16.16 11.68 25.50
CA ILE A 427 -15.45 11.55 24.22
C ILE A 427 -14.19 10.71 24.40
N ILE A 428 -13.37 10.99 25.43
CA ILE A 428 -12.15 10.24 25.73
C ILE A 428 -12.48 8.76 25.93
N SER A 429 -13.51 8.45 26.71
CA SER A 429 -13.95 7.06 26.93
C SER A 429 -14.40 6.36 25.64
N ARG A 430 -15.09 7.08 24.72
CA ARG A 430 -15.45 6.53 23.41
C ARG A 430 -14.24 6.27 22.53
N VAL A 431 -13.23 7.16 22.55
CA VAL A 431 -11.96 6.92 21.84
C VAL A 431 -11.26 5.70 22.40
N GLU A 432 -11.10 5.60 23.71
CA GLU A 432 -10.47 4.47 24.38
C GLU A 432 -11.15 3.14 24.02
N LYS A 433 -12.47 3.08 24.12
CA LYS A 433 -13.25 1.90 23.75
C LYS A 433 -13.04 1.50 22.28
N ASN A 434 -12.95 2.46 21.36
CA ASN A 434 -12.70 2.18 19.96
C ASN A 434 -11.29 1.64 19.72
N LEU A 435 -10.28 2.24 20.35
CA LEU A 435 -8.89 1.79 20.22
C LEU A 435 -8.68 0.39 20.82
N ASP A 436 -9.26 0.11 21.98
CA ASP A 436 -9.21 -1.22 22.61
C ASP A 436 -9.83 -2.32 21.74
N ASN A 437 -10.77 -1.97 20.84
CA ASN A 437 -11.42 -2.88 19.91
C ASN A 437 -10.90 -2.77 18.47
N PHE A 438 -9.77 -2.12 18.24
CA PHE A 438 -9.15 -1.95 16.92
C PHE A 438 -10.06 -1.24 15.89
N HIS A 439 -10.93 -0.31 16.34
CA HIS A 439 -11.80 0.53 15.52
C HIS A 439 -11.18 1.93 15.36
N PHE A 440 -10.06 2.01 14.65
CA PHE A 440 -9.26 3.24 14.55
C PHE A 440 -9.99 4.36 13.81
N ARG A 441 -10.78 4.02 12.80
CA ARG A 441 -11.60 4.97 12.04
C ARG A 441 -12.62 5.68 12.93
N GLU A 442 -13.36 4.93 13.75
CA GLU A 442 -14.32 5.52 14.68
C GLU A 442 -13.61 6.26 15.83
N GLY A 443 -12.47 5.75 16.31
CA GLY A 443 -11.62 6.44 17.29
C GLY A 443 -11.18 7.82 16.81
N LEU A 444 -10.68 7.92 15.56
CA LEU A 444 -10.30 9.20 14.95
C LEU A 444 -11.48 10.17 14.83
N LYS A 445 -12.65 9.66 14.46
CA LYS A 445 -13.88 10.47 14.36
C LYS A 445 -14.29 11.06 15.72
N GLU A 446 -14.17 10.30 16.81
CA GLU A 446 -14.42 10.81 18.17
C GLU A 446 -13.38 11.86 18.57
N CYS A 447 -12.10 11.70 18.22
CA CYS A 447 -11.10 12.76 18.42
C CYS A 447 -11.51 14.08 17.73
N MET A 448 -11.99 13.98 16.49
CA MET A 448 -12.49 15.14 15.75
C MET A 448 -13.78 15.74 16.35
N ASN A 449 -14.57 14.95 17.07
CA ASN A 449 -15.75 15.46 17.81
C ASN A 449 -15.33 16.38 18.95
N LEU A 450 -14.21 16.12 19.62
CA LEU A 450 -13.67 17.03 20.63
C LEU A 450 -13.27 18.39 20.02
N ALA A 451 -12.64 18.39 18.84
CA ALA A 451 -12.32 19.63 18.11
C ALA A 451 -13.59 20.37 17.66
N ARG A 452 -14.63 19.65 17.23
CA ARG A 452 -15.94 20.23 16.89
C ARG A 452 -16.63 20.83 18.12
N LEU A 453 -16.56 20.16 19.27
CA LEU A 453 -17.07 20.68 20.56
C LEU A 453 -16.42 22.02 20.91
N GLY A 454 -15.07 22.09 20.79
CA GLY A 454 -14.33 23.34 21.01
C GLY A 454 -14.71 24.46 20.05
N ASN A 455 -14.82 24.16 18.75
CA ASN A 455 -15.29 25.14 17.75
C ASN A 455 -16.69 25.64 18.03
N LYS A 456 -17.63 24.75 18.37
CA LYS A 456 -19.00 25.09 18.69
C LYS A 456 -19.05 25.97 19.94
N TYR A 457 -18.33 25.58 20.99
CA TYR A 457 -18.28 26.36 22.24
C TYR A 457 -17.74 27.80 22.02
N LEU A 458 -16.65 27.94 21.23
CA LEU A 458 -16.14 29.25 20.83
C LEU A 458 -17.16 30.06 20.01
N ALA A 459 -17.89 29.42 19.11
CA ALA A 459 -18.86 30.09 18.25
C ALA A 459 -20.09 30.55 19.05
N ASP A 460 -20.60 29.71 19.95
CA ASP A 460 -21.80 29.99 20.75
C ASP A 460 -21.53 31.03 21.82
N THR A 461 -20.32 31.09 22.38
CA THR A 461 -19.94 31.98 23.47
C THR A 461 -19.31 33.32 23.02
N GLU A 462 -18.86 33.42 21.78
CA GLU A 462 -18.27 34.63 21.17
C GLU A 462 -17.33 35.45 22.09
N PRO A 463 -16.26 34.83 22.67
CA PRO A 463 -15.41 35.50 23.66
C PRO A 463 -14.77 36.80 23.15
N TRP A 464 -14.55 36.94 21.86
CA TRP A 464 -14.01 38.19 21.24
C TRP A 464 -14.97 39.41 21.36
N LYS A 465 -16.26 39.16 21.60
CA LYS A 465 -17.25 40.20 21.90
C LYS A 465 -17.32 40.42 23.38
N LEU A 466 -17.44 39.35 24.18
CA LEU A 466 -17.64 39.39 25.64
C LEU A 466 -16.48 40.00 26.42
N ILE A 467 -15.24 39.74 26.03
CA ILE A 467 -14.04 40.27 26.72
C ILE A 467 -14.09 41.81 26.89
N LYS A 468 -14.77 42.53 26.01
CA LYS A 468 -14.89 44.00 26.08
C LYS A 468 -15.91 44.49 27.11
N THR A 469 -16.86 43.67 27.48
CA THR A 469 -17.98 44.01 28.38
C THR A 469 -17.97 43.17 29.66
N ASP A 470 -17.47 41.94 29.60
CA ASP A 470 -17.33 40.99 30.70
C ASP A 470 -16.03 40.19 30.50
N GLU A 471 -14.92 40.77 30.98
CA GLU A 471 -13.61 40.17 30.89
C GLU A 471 -13.49 38.85 31.67
N ALA A 472 -14.17 38.75 32.84
CA ALA A 472 -14.15 37.55 33.68
C ALA A 472 -14.81 36.37 32.94
N ARG A 473 -15.90 36.60 32.23
CA ARG A 473 -16.53 35.59 31.38
C ARG A 473 -15.64 35.19 30.24
N GLY A 474 -15.01 36.15 29.55
CA GLY A 474 -14.06 35.90 28.48
C GLY A 474 -12.87 35.05 28.91
N LYS A 475 -12.33 35.30 30.12
CA LYS A 475 -11.25 34.51 30.75
C LYS A 475 -11.66 33.04 30.91
N THR A 476 -12.86 32.83 31.49
CA THR A 476 -13.40 31.46 31.71
C THR A 476 -13.53 30.67 30.39
N ILE A 477 -14.09 31.30 29.35
CA ILE A 477 -14.29 30.66 28.06
C ILE A 477 -12.93 30.26 27.43
N LEU A 478 -11.97 31.18 27.42
CA LEU A 478 -10.65 30.86 26.82
C LEU A 478 -9.88 29.84 27.65
N ASN A 479 -9.99 29.85 28.98
CA ASN A 479 -9.43 28.80 29.82
C ASN A 479 -9.97 27.43 29.40
N ILE A 480 -11.30 27.26 29.28
CA ILE A 480 -11.93 26.00 28.88
C ILE A 480 -11.43 25.57 27.47
N CYS A 481 -11.36 26.50 26.51
CA CYS A 481 -10.83 26.21 25.18
C CYS A 481 -9.39 25.71 25.21
N LEU A 482 -8.55 26.29 26.11
CA LEU A 482 -7.16 25.83 26.26
C LEU A 482 -7.06 24.44 26.89
N GLN A 483 -7.98 24.11 27.84
CA GLN A 483 -8.05 22.73 28.36
C GLN A 483 -8.40 21.74 27.24
N ILE A 484 -9.42 22.03 26.40
CA ILE A 484 -9.79 21.21 25.25
C ILE A 484 -8.59 21.07 24.28
N ALA A 485 -7.83 22.14 24.05
CA ALA A 485 -6.62 22.07 23.22
C ALA A 485 -5.52 21.19 23.85
N GLY A 486 -5.34 21.26 25.16
CA GLY A 486 -4.45 20.39 25.91
C GLY A 486 -4.84 18.92 25.78
N ASP A 487 -6.11 18.59 25.98
CA ASP A 487 -6.63 17.22 25.83
C ASP A 487 -6.48 16.72 24.38
N LEU A 488 -6.77 17.56 23.37
CA LEU A 488 -6.55 17.23 21.96
C LEU A 488 -5.10 16.89 21.65
N SER A 489 -4.12 17.55 22.29
CA SER A 489 -2.69 17.26 22.08
C SER A 489 -2.29 15.86 22.49
N THR A 490 -3.05 15.23 23.40
CA THR A 490 -2.84 13.84 23.85
C THR A 490 -3.72 12.88 23.08
N LEU A 491 -5.02 13.18 22.98
CA LEU A 491 -6.01 12.31 22.37
C LEU A 491 -5.72 12.03 20.89
N THR A 492 -5.14 13.01 20.16
CA THR A 492 -4.83 12.86 18.74
C THR A 492 -3.41 12.38 18.44
N GLU A 493 -2.51 12.33 19.43
CA GLU A 493 -1.13 11.89 19.21
C GLU A 493 -1.00 10.49 18.59
N PRO A 494 -1.82 9.49 18.93
CA PRO A 494 -1.75 8.20 18.25
C PRO A 494 -1.93 8.31 16.74
N PHE A 495 -2.79 9.22 16.29
CA PHE A 495 -3.19 9.38 14.90
C PHE A 495 -2.30 10.35 14.11
N ILE A 496 -2.01 11.52 14.70
CA ILE A 496 -1.29 12.64 14.07
C ILE A 496 -0.18 13.18 15.01
N PRO A 497 0.88 12.36 15.23
CA PRO A 497 1.88 12.62 16.27
C PRO A 497 2.68 13.91 16.09
N PHE A 498 2.98 14.32 14.85
CA PHE A 498 3.75 15.54 14.58
C PHE A 498 2.93 16.78 14.94
N SER A 499 1.65 16.81 14.55
CA SER A 499 0.75 17.91 14.87
C SER A 499 0.42 17.98 16.35
N ALA A 500 0.28 16.83 17.00
CA ALA A 500 0.07 16.76 18.46
C ALA A 500 1.29 17.29 19.23
N SER A 501 2.51 16.94 18.80
CA SER A 501 3.75 17.50 19.35
C SER A 501 3.82 19.01 19.15
N LYS A 502 3.57 19.50 17.93
CA LYS A 502 3.54 20.92 17.61
C LYS A 502 2.49 21.69 18.42
N LEU A 503 1.33 21.07 18.69
CA LEU A 503 0.33 21.67 19.55
C LEU A 503 0.81 21.81 21.00
N ARG A 504 1.48 20.78 21.54
CA ARG A 504 2.11 20.87 22.87
C ARG A 504 3.17 21.98 22.93
N ASP A 505 3.96 22.13 21.85
CA ASP A 505 4.95 23.23 21.76
C ASP A 505 4.25 24.60 21.81
N PHE A 506 3.13 24.78 21.09
CA PHE A 506 2.35 26.04 21.19
C PHE A 506 1.78 26.27 22.58
N LEU A 507 1.28 25.22 23.21
CA LEU A 507 0.79 25.28 24.59
C LEU A 507 1.91 25.38 25.63
N ASN A 508 3.18 25.14 25.22
CA ASN A 508 4.37 25.10 26.09
C ASN A 508 4.22 24.10 27.24
N ILE A 509 3.65 22.91 26.96
CA ILE A 509 3.41 21.85 27.95
C ILE A 509 4.17 20.57 27.60
N ALA A 510 4.52 19.81 28.63
CA ALA A 510 5.02 18.45 28.48
C ALA A 510 3.92 17.49 28.00
N PRO A 511 4.27 16.29 27.45
CA PRO A 511 3.28 15.26 27.18
C PRO A 511 2.42 14.93 28.39
N ILE A 512 1.12 14.83 28.19
CA ILE A 512 0.11 14.55 29.23
C ILE A 512 -0.14 13.03 29.21
N ALA A 513 -0.17 12.40 30.38
CA ALA A 513 -0.55 11.00 30.49
C ALA A 513 -2.04 10.81 30.15
N TRP A 514 -2.39 9.68 29.54
CA TRP A 514 -3.76 9.39 29.09
C TRP A 514 -4.82 9.58 30.18
N ASN A 515 -4.53 9.12 31.39
CA ASN A 515 -5.44 9.20 32.54
C ASN A 515 -5.54 10.61 33.19
N ARG A 516 -4.79 11.59 32.66
CA ARG A 516 -4.83 12.99 33.12
C ARG A 516 -5.67 13.88 32.18
N MET A 517 -6.13 13.35 31.06
CA MET A 517 -7.06 14.09 30.19
C MET A 517 -8.38 14.35 30.91
N GLY A 518 -8.96 15.53 30.66
CA GLY A 518 -10.13 16.02 31.37
C GLY A 518 -9.83 16.76 32.68
N ASP A 519 -8.60 16.70 33.21
CA ASP A 519 -8.12 17.54 34.31
C ASP A 519 -7.78 18.95 33.81
N GLU A 520 -7.35 19.82 34.72
CA GLU A 520 -6.76 21.11 34.36
C GLU A 520 -5.30 20.90 33.88
N VAL A 521 -5.11 20.61 32.57
CA VAL A 521 -3.81 20.25 31.97
C VAL A 521 -3.00 21.44 31.50
N VAL A 522 -3.62 22.61 31.32
CA VAL A 522 -2.98 23.90 31.02
C VAL A 522 -3.31 24.88 32.13
N PRO A 523 -2.49 25.00 33.19
CA PRO A 523 -2.86 25.74 34.41
C PRO A 523 -2.95 27.25 34.20
N ALA A 524 -3.81 27.91 34.97
CA ALA A 524 -3.93 29.36 34.97
C ALA A 524 -2.56 30.02 35.29
N GLY A 525 -2.26 31.14 34.66
CA GLY A 525 -1.00 31.86 34.80
C GLY A 525 0.15 31.27 33.96
N HIS A 526 -0.03 30.11 33.32
CA HIS A 526 0.93 29.50 32.43
C HIS A 526 1.14 30.34 31.14
N ARG A 527 2.35 30.40 30.64
CA ARG A 527 2.70 31.16 29.43
C ARG A 527 2.72 30.24 28.21
N LEU A 528 1.92 30.55 27.23
CA LEU A 528 1.90 29.92 25.92
C LEU A 528 3.06 30.45 25.05
N ASN A 529 3.54 29.64 24.12
CA ASN A 529 4.44 30.08 23.06
C ASN A 529 3.66 30.81 21.94
N GLU A 530 4.38 31.42 21.00
CA GLU A 530 3.74 32.05 19.84
C GLU A 530 2.94 31.03 19.03
N PRO A 531 1.66 31.33 18.71
CA PRO A 531 0.85 30.43 17.91
C PRO A 531 1.27 30.43 16.45
N GLY A 532 1.15 29.27 15.81
CA GLY A 532 1.34 29.08 14.37
C GLY A 532 0.25 28.18 13.79
N LEU A 533 0.30 27.97 12.50
CA LEU A 533 -0.62 27.05 11.83
C LEU A 533 -0.17 25.60 12.03
N LEU A 534 -1.10 24.75 12.46
CA LEU A 534 -0.87 23.29 12.52
C LEU A 534 -0.96 22.65 11.13
N PHE A 535 -1.91 23.12 10.32
CA PHE A 535 -2.18 22.61 8.98
C PHE A 535 -2.34 23.74 8.00
N GLU A 536 -1.87 23.51 6.77
CA GLU A 536 -2.02 24.39 5.63
C GLU A 536 -2.93 23.74 4.58
N LYS A 537 -3.62 24.56 3.81
CA LYS A 537 -4.41 24.06 2.70
C LYS A 537 -3.53 23.39 1.66
N ILE A 538 -4.09 22.39 1.02
CA ILE A 538 -3.52 21.76 -0.16
C ILE A 538 -4.26 22.34 -1.36
N GLU A 539 -3.50 22.88 -2.30
CA GLU A 539 -4.03 23.56 -3.49
C GLU A 539 -4.28 22.56 -4.63
N ASP A 540 -5.20 22.91 -5.54
CA ASP A 540 -5.61 22.05 -6.66
C ASP A 540 -4.45 21.62 -7.54
N GLU A 541 -3.46 22.48 -7.73
CA GLU A 541 -2.29 22.21 -8.56
C GLU A 541 -1.40 21.08 -7.99
N GLN A 542 -1.30 20.98 -6.65
CA GLN A 542 -0.54 19.90 -6.01
C GLN A 542 -1.23 18.55 -6.27
N ILE A 543 -2.55 18.53 -6.21
CA ILE A 543 -3.36 17.33 -6.44
C ILE A 543 -3.33 16.95 -7.92
N GLN A 544 -3.46 17.93 -8.83
CA GLN A 544 -3.44 17.66 -10.26
C GLN A 544 -2.12 17.01 -10.69
N ARG A 545 -0.98 17.46 -10.15
CA ARG A 545 0.32 16.83 -10.41
C ARG A 545 0.35 15.35 -10.04
N GLN A 546 -0.27 14.95 -8.92
CA GLN A 546 -0.33 13.54 -8.52
C GLN A 546 -1.26 12.72 -9.41
N ILE A 547 -2.39 13.30 -9.80
CA ILE A 547 -3.33 12.68 -10.75
C ILE A 547 -2.65 12.47 -12.10
N ASP A 548 -1.96 13.48 -12.62
CA ASP A 548 -1.24 13.41 -13.90
C ASP A 548 -0.15 12.33 -13.87
N LYS A 549 0.58 12.20 -12.75
CA LYS A 549 1.58 11.13 -12.52
C LYS A 549 0.94 9.74 -12.60
N LEU A 550 -0.21 9.53 -11.97
CA LEU A 550 -0.94 8.27 -12.05
C LEU A 550 -1.45 7.97 -13.45
N LEU A 551 -2.01 8.97 -14.14
CA LEU A 551 -2.50 8.83 -15.52
C LEU A 551 -1.36 8.49 -16.49
N ALA A 552 -0.19 9.10 -16.33
CA ALA A 552 1.01 8.77 -17.12
C ALA A 552 1.43 7.32 -16.90
N THR A 553 1.41 6.84 -15.66
CA THR A 553 1.69 5.44 -15.31
C THR A 553 0.67 4.49 -15.95
N LYS A 554 -0.63 4.82 -15.89
CA LYS A 554 -1.69 4.02 -16.51
C LYS A 554 -1.49 3.90 -18.02
N LYS A 555 -1.22 5.00 -18.68
CA LYS A 555 -0.94 5.04 -20.12
C LYS A 555 0.29 4.20 -20.48
N ALA A 556 1.38 4.31 -19.72
CA ALA A 556 2.58 3.50 -19.94
C ALA A 556 2.29 1.99 -19.81
N ASN A 557 1.47 1.59 -18.82
CA ASN A 557 1.06 0.20 -18.63
C ASN A 557 0.17 -0.32 -19.78
N GLU A 558 -0.76 0.50 -20.26
CA GLU A 558 -1.60 0.17 -21.41
C GLU A 558 -0.75 -0.07 -22.66
N MET A 559 0.23 0.80 -22.91
CA MET A 559 1.18 0.65 -24.00
C MET A 559 2.05 -0.61 -23.86
N ALA A 560 2.55 -0.91 -22.66
CA ALA A 560 3.38 -2.08 -22.42
C ALA A 560 2.62 -3.41 -22.54
N ASN A 561 1.33 -3.43 -22.23
CA ASN A 561 0.47 -4.61 -22.29
C ASN A 561 -0.26 -4.78 -23.64
N ALA A 562 -0.08 -3.85 -24.58
CA ALA A 562 -0.69 -3.93 -25.87
C ALA A 562 -0.14 -5.14 -26.64
N GLN A 563 -1.02 -6.06 -26.96
CA GLN A 563 -0.65 -7.20 -27.80
C GLN A 563 -0.45 -6.72 -29.24
N VAL A 564 0.75 -6.93 -29.75
CA VAL A 564 1.01 -6.80 -31.18
C VAL A 564 0.13 -7.80 -31.93
N LYS A 565 -0.66 -7.32 -32.88
CA LYS A 565 -1.50 -8.21 -33.72
C LYS A 565 -0.58 -9.25 -34.39
N PRO A 566 -0.98 -10.52 -34.43
CA PRO A 566 -0.17 -11.54 -35.09
C PRO A 566 0.09 -11.17 -36.56
N ALA A 567 1.24 -11.59 -37.08
CA ALA A 567 1.55 -11.40 -38.46
C ALA A 567 0.47 -12.04 -39.35
N LYS A 568 0.10 -11.35 -40.46
CA LYS A 568 -0.78 -11.89 -41.47
C LYS A 568 -0.03 -12.98 -42.27
N GLU A 569 -0.77 -13.73 -43.05
CA GLU A 569 -0.20 -14.73 -43.96
C GLU A 569 0.84 -14.09 -44.88
N ASN A 570 1.84 -14.87 -45.24
CA ASN A 570 2.90 -14.42 -46.15
C ASN A 570 2.30 -14.12 -47.54
N ILE A 571 2.72 -13.02 -48.15
CA ILE A 571 2.42 -12.67 -49.52
C ILE A 571 3.68 -12.79 -50.37
N SER A 572 3.52 -12.97 -51.67
CA SER A 572 4.67 -12.98 -52.59
C SER A 572 5.24 -11.57 -52.77
N PHE A 573 6.50 -11.49 -53.20
CA PHE A 573 7.10 -10.21 -53.59
C PHE A 573 6.33 -9.53 -54.75
N ASP A 574 5.79 -10.32 -55.67
CA ASP A 574 5.01 -9.84 -56.81
C ASP A 574 3.69 -9.22 -56.31
N ASP A 575 3.10 -9.67 -55.21
CA ASP A 575 1.93 -9.06 -54.61
C ASP A 575 2.26 -7.73 -53.93
N PHE A 576 3.40 -7.66 -53.25
CA PHE A 576 3.90 -6.40 -52.70
C PHE A 576 4.24 -5.37 -53.76
N ALA A 577 4.90 -5.81 -54.84
CA ALA A 577 5.30 -4.95 -55.95
C ALA A 577 4.14 -4.35 -56.73
N LYS A 578 2.91 -4.83 -56.56
CA LYS A 578 1.69 -4.20 -57.08
C LYS A 578 1.29 -2.92 -56.38
N LEU A 579 1.79 -2.68 -55.15
CA LEU A 579 1.48 -1.49 -54.39
C LEU A 579 2.38 -0.34 -54.84
N ASP A 580 1.75 0.79 -55.24
CA ASP A 580 2.49 2.03 -55.53
C ASP A 580 2.37 2.98 -54.31
N ILE A 581 3.38 2.89 -53.44
CA ILE A 581 3.46 3.73 -52.20
C ILE A 581 4.44 4.89 -52.50
N ARG A 582 4.00 6.13 -52.26
CA ARG A 582 4.81 7.32 -52.54
C ARG A 582 4.86 8.27 -51.36
N ALA A 583 5.90 9.11 -51.36
CA ALA A 583 5.93 10.26 -50.47
C ALA A 583 5.07 11.38 -51.04
N GLY A 584 4.08 11.85 -50.30
CA GLY A 584 3.22 12.96 -50.69
C GLY A 584 3.21 14.04 -49.60
N LYS A 585 2.90 15.28 -49.97
CA LYS A 585 2.77 16.43 -49.04
C LYS A 585 1.32 16.87 -48.91
N ILE A 586 0.84 16.95 -47.65
CA ILE A 586 -0.51 17.50 -47.39
C ILE A 586 -0.49 19.01 -47.64
N ILE A 587 -1.25 19.47 -48.61
CA ILE A 587 -1.33 20.88 -49.00
C ILE A 587 -2.58 21.58 -48.47
N ALA A 588 -3.64 20.80 -48.14
CA ALA A 588 -4.83 21.30 -47.51
C ALA A 588 -5.50 20.20 -46.68
N ALA A 589 -6.18 20.57 -45.61
CA ALA A 589 -6.95 19.69 -44.76
C ALA A 589 -8.19 20.36 -44.21
N GLU A 590 -9.31 19.62 -44.14
CA GLU A 590 -10.55 20.09 -43.51
C GLU A 590 -11.31 18.96 -42.85
N LYS A 591 -11.99 19.23 -41.72
CA LYS A 591 -12.85 18.25 -41.06
C LYS A 591 -14.10 17.98 -41.88
N VAL A 592 -14.47 16.72 -42.08
CA VAL A 592 -15.66 16.34 -42.81
C VAL A 592 -16.90 16.63 -41.99
N ALA A 593 -17.82 17.44 -42.52
CA ALA A 593 -19.06 17.83 -41.83
C ALA A 593 -19.88 16.62 -41.39
N LYS A 594 -20.50 16.72 -40.21
CA LYS A 594 -21.32 15.67 -39.58
C LYS A 594 -20.56 14.35 -39.25
N THR A 595 -19.23 14.42 -39.13
CA THR A 595 -18.40 13.29 -38.62
C THR A 595 -17.44 13.79 -37.54
N LYS A 596 -17.12 12.94 -36.55
CA LYS A 596 -16.12 13.27 -35.56
C LYS A 596 -14.72 12.79 -35.96
N LYS A 597 -14.66 11.74 -36.80
CA LYS A 597 -13.44 10.99 -37.08
C LYS A 597 -12.77 11.35 -38.40
N LEU A 598 -13.53 11.85 -39.37
CA LEU A 598 -13.03 11.98 -40.72
C LEU A 598 -12.45 13.38 -41.02
N MET A 599 -11.28 13.37 -41.65
CA MET A 599 -10.59 14.52 -42.19
C MET A 599 -10.39 14.32 -43.69
N LYS A 600 -10.75 15.31 -44.49
CA LYS A 600 -10.45 15.37 -45.90
C LYS A 600 -9.11 16.05 -46.09
N LEU A 601 -8.21 15.38 -46.75
CA LEU A 601 -6.86 15.85 -47.06
C LEU A 601 -6.73 16.08 -48.56
N THR A 602 -6.05 17.12 -48.95
CA THR A 602 -5.56 17.32 -50.32
C THR A 602 -4.04 17.10 -50.28
N ILE A 603 -3.57 16.14 -51.08
CA ILE A 603 -2.19 15.67 -51.03
C ILE A 603 -1.54 15.84 -52.41
N ASP A 604 -0.45 16.59 -52.47
CA ASP A 604 0.44 16.61 -53.64
C ASP A 604 1.30 15.35 -53.62
N THR A 605 1.07 14.46 -54.55
CA THR A 605 1.76 13.17 -54.69
C THR A 605 2.97 13.28 -55.60
N GLY A 606 3.31 14.44 -56.12
CA GLY A 606 4.36 14.64 -57.09
C GLY A 606 4.05 14.12 -58.52
N ILE A 607 2.97 13.36 -58.70
CA ILE A 607 2.42 12.90 -59.96
C ILE A 607 1.15 13.71 -60.30
N ASP A 608 0.33 13.90 -59.27
CA ASP A 608 -0.97 14.61 -59.33
C ASP A 608 -1.33 15.13 -57.91
N THR A 609 -2.49 15.79 -57.81
CA THR A 609 -3.06 16.19 -56.54
C THR A 609 -4.31 15.37 -56.25
N ARG A 610 -4.36 14.74 -55.07
CA ARG A 610 -5.43 13.81 -54.70
C ARG A 610 -6.19 14.25 -53.47
N THR A 611 -7.47 13.92 -53.45
CA THR A 611 -8.30 13.98 -52.27
C THR A 611 -8.23 12.63 -51.55
N VAL A 612 -7.89 12.63 -50.25
CA VAL A 612 -7.90 11.46 -49.40
C VAL A 612 -8.71 11.74 -48.15
N VAL A 613 -9.60 10.81 -47.79
CA VAL A 613 -10.40 10.88 -46.57
C VAL A 613 -9.86 9.88 -45.58
N SER A 614 -9.41 10.38 -44.41
CA SER A 614 -8.78 9.57 -43.38
C SER A 614 -9.47 9.77 -42.01
N GLY A 615 -9.41 8.72 -41.16
CA GLY A 615 -10.00 8.68 -39.81
C GLY A 615 -9.19 9.38 -38.73
N ILE A 616 -8.52 10.48 -39.03
CA ILE A 616 -7.53 11.12 -38.16
C ILE A 616 -8.02 12.35 -37.41
N ALA A 617 -9.28 12.81 -37.63
CA ALA A 617 -9.78 14.06 -37.08
C ALA A 617 -10.00 14.08 -35.55
N GLU A 618 -9.92 12.93 -34.89
CA GLU A 618 -9.93 12.81 -33.44
C GLU A 618 -8.53 13.00 -32.85
N TYR A 619 -7.46 12.81 -33.63
CA TYR A 619 -6.06 12.84 -33.19
C TYR A 619 -5.29 14.06 -33.70
N TYR A 620 -5.74 14.69 -34.78
CA TYR A 620 -5.06 15.82 -35.41
C TYR A 620 -6.03 16.93 -35.80
N THR A 621 -5.57 18.17 -35.74
CA THR A 621 -6.28 19.32 -36.34
C THR A 621 -5.82 19.54 -37.77
N PRO A 622 -6.62 20.21 -38.62
CA PRO A 622 -6.20 20.56 -39.99
C PRO A 622 -4.86 21.31 -40.02
N GLU A 623 -4.64 22.23 -39.09
CA GLU A 623 -3.45 23.08 -39.01
C GLU A 623 -2.19 22.28 -38.71
N GLU A 624 -2.32 21.21 -37.92
CA GLU A 624 -1.18 20.34 -37.53
C GLU A 624 -0.71 19.45 -38.67
N VAL A 625 -1.59 19.09 -39.60
CA VAL A 625 -1.27 18.17 -40.70
C VAL A 625 -0.87 18.85 -41.99
N ILE A 626 -1.28 20.08 -42.23
CA ILE A 626 -0.90 20.85 -43.44
C ILE A 626 0.61 21.07 -43.43
N GLY A 627 1.23 20.79 -44.58
CA GLY A 627 2.67 20.90 -44.79
C GLY A 627 3.45 19.64 -44.42
N GLN A 628 2.82 18.66 -43.76
CA GLN A 628 3.48 17.40 -43.41
C GLN A 628 3.64 16.49 -44.64
N GLN A 629 4.78 15.81 -44.71
CA GLN A 629 5.02 14.74 -45.68
C GLN A 629 4.54 13.40 -45.11
N VAL A 630 3.87 12.61 -45.95
CA VAL A 630 3.23 11.34 -45.55
C VAL A 630 3.51 10.26 -46.60
N SER A 631 3.44 8.99 -46.19
CA SER A 631 3.42 7.87 -47.14
C SER A 631 1.98 7.61 -47.59
N ILE A 632 1.76 7.59 -48.87
CA ILE A 632 0.43 7.41 -49.49
C ILE A 632 0.46 6.27 -50.52
N LEU A 633 -0.50 5.33 -50.39
CA LEU A 633 -0.80 4.35 -51.39
C LEU A 633 -1.64 4.99 -52.51
N VAL A 634 -1.06 5.15 -53.69
CA VAL A 634 -1.64 5.96 -54.79
C VAL A 634 -2.43 5.15 -55.82
N ASN A 635 -2.23 3.86 -55.91
CA ASN A 635 -2.91 2.96 -56.87
C ASN A 635 -4.08 2.18 -56.25
N LEU A 636 -4.65 2.69 -55.14
CA LEU A 636 -5.85 2.11 -54.57
C LEU A 636 -7.11 2.59 -55.33
N GLU A 637 -8.05 1.69 -55.58
CA GLU A 637 -9.32 2.07 -56.21
C GLU A 637 -10.04 3.19 -55.42
N PRO A 638 -10.53 4.25 -56.11
CA PRO A 638 -11.24 5.30 -55.43
C PRO A 638 -12.48 4.81 -54.68
N LYS A 639 -12.70 5.32 -53.46
CA LYS A 639 -13.83 4.94 -52.62
C LYS A 639 -14.57 6.17 -52.08
N ALA A 640 -15.89 6.20 -52.24
CA ALA A 640 -16.72 7.27 -51.66
C ALA A 640 -16.90 7.10 -50.15
N LEU A 641 -16.45 8.04 -49.34
CA LEU A 641 -16.61 8.11 -47.91
C LEU A 641 -17.42 9.37 -47.54
N LYS A 642 -18.65 9.18 -47.05
CA LYS A 642 -19.58 10.29 -46.74
C LYS A 642 -19.79 11.28 -47.89
N GLY A 643 -19.85 10.78 -49.11
CA GLY A 643 -20.06 11.58 -50.32
C GLY A 643 -18.80 12.24 -50.89
N ILE A 644 -17.63 12.01 -50.30
CA ILE A 644 -16.34 12.50 -50.80
C ILE A 644 -15.58 11.31 -51.37
N GLU A 645 -15.13 11.40 -52.61
CA GLU A 645 -14.30 10.38 -53.23
C GLU A 645 -12.86 10.44 -52.68
N SER A 646 -12.41 9.36 -52.03
CA SER A 646 -11.03 9.18 -51.58
C SER A 646 -10.21 8.42 -52.63
N GLN A 647 -9.14 9.04 -53.14
CA GLN A 647 -8.34 8.59 -54.26
C GLN A 647 -6.97 8.01 -53.81
N GLY A 648 -6.95 7.35 -52.68
CA GLY A 648 -5.77 6.74 -52.08
C GLY A 648 -5.91 6.58 -50.56
N MET A 649 -4.86 6.12 -49.91
CA MET A 649 -4.82 5.92 -48.47
C MET A 649 -3.47 6.33 -47.89
N ILE A 650 -3.45 7.20 -46.89
CA ILE A 650 -2.25 7.48 -46.13
C ILE A 650 -1.94 6.32 -45.18
N LEU A 651 -0.66 5.98 -45.01
CA LEU A 651 -0.23 4.95 -44.10
C LEU A 651 -0.12 5.51 -42.68
N MET A 652 -0.76 4.81 -41.73
CA MET A 652 -0.76 5.16 -40.33
C MET A 652 -0.33 3.95 -39.51
N ALA A 653 0.48 4.18 -38.49
CA ALA A 653 0.74 3.22 -37.44
C ALA A 653 -0.29 3.43 -36.33
N GLU A 654 -0.98 2.36 -35.94
CA GLU A 654 -1.93 2.36 -34.84
C GLU A 654 -1.19 1.98 -33.53
N ASN A 655 -1.18 2.88 -32.56
CA ASN A 655 -0.65 2.62 -31.24
C ASN A 655 -1.61 1.75 -30.43
N ALA A 656 -1.13 1.26 -29.31
CA ALA A 656 -1.88 0.43 -28.37
C ALA A 656 -3.13 1.09 -27.78
N ASP A 657 -3.08 2.40 -27.60
CA ASP A 657 -4.20 3.22 -27.12
C ASP A 657 -5.19 3.59 -28.26
N GLY A 658 -5.00 3.04 -29.44
CA GLY A 658 -5.78 3.33 -30.65
C GLY A 658 -5.43 4.66 -31.33
N SER A 659 -4.48 5.43 -30.79
CA SER A 659 -4.00 6.64 -31.44
C SER A 659 -3.25 6.31 -32.72
N LEU A 660 -3.32 7.23 -33.70
CA LEU A 660 -2.72 7.04 -35.00
C LEU A 660 -1.51 7.93 -35.18
N ALA A 661 -0.40 7.39 -35.67
CA ALA A 661 0.80 8.11 -36.03
C ALA A 661 1.09 8.00 -37.55
N PHE A 662 1.52 9.09 -38.16
CA PHE A 662 1.89 9.06 -39.60
C PHE A 662 3.12 8.17 -39.79
N VAL A 663 3.04 7.27 -40.78
CA VAL A 663 4.21 6.61 -41.36
C VAL A 663 4.78 7.55 -42.43
N ARG A 664 5.98 8.07 -42.20
CA ARG A 664 6.61 9.07 -43.05
C ARG A 664 8.12 8.86 -43.18
N PRO A 665 8.78 9.34 -44.24
CA PRO A 665 10.25 9.39 -44.30
C PRO A 665 10.82 10.21 -43.12
N ASP A 666 11.96 9.80 -42.59
CA ASP A 666 12.67 10.50 -41.50
C ASP A 666 13.32 11.81 -41.95
N LYS A 667 13.51 11.97 -43.26
CA LYS A 667 14.06 13.16 -43.91
C LYS A 667 13.12 13.60 -45.04
N GLU A 668 13.06 14.90 -45.31
CA GLU A 668 12.28 15.40 -46.40
C GLU A 668 12.84 14.83 -47.75
N VAL A 669 11.96 14.20 -48.53
CA VAL A 669 12.25 13.66 -49.85
C VAL A 669 11.38 14.39 -50.89
N LYS A 670 11.72 14.25 -52.18
CA LYS A 670 10.89 14.83 -53.23
C LYS A 670 9.50 14.18 -53.25
N ASN A 671 8.44 14.98 -53.35
CA ASN A 671 7.09 14.44 -53.52
C ASN A 671 7.05 13.55 -54.78
N GLY A 672 6.42 12.40 -54.68
CA GLY A 672 6.41 11.36 -55.68
C GLY A 672 7.53 10.34 -55.60
N SER A 673 8.50 10.48 -54.67
CA SER A 673 9.49 9.46 -54.41
C SER A 673 8.81 8.15 -53.98
N GLU A 674 9.18 7.07 -54.62
CA GLU A 674 8.65 5.73 -54.41
C GLU A 674 9.18 5.17 -53.08
N ILE A 675 8.32 4.56 -52.31
CA ILE A 675 8.65 3.87 -51.04
C ILE A 675 8.61 2.38 -51.33
N ARG A 676 9.76 1.73 -51.11
CA ARG A 676 9.98 0.30 -51.41
C ARG A 676 10.25 -0.49 -50.18
#